data_59496463d2ce7515777f8fb38a49a777
#
_entry.id   59496463d2ce7515777f8fb38a49a777
#
_cell.length_a   1.000
_cell.length_b   1.000
_cell.length_c   1.000
_cell.angle_alpha   90.00
_cell.angle_beta   90.00
_cell.angle_gamma   90.00
#
_symmetry.space_group_name_H-M   'P 1'
#
loop_
_entity.id
_entity.type
_entity.pdbx_description
1 polymer ?
#
loop_
_entity_poly.entity_id
_entity_poly.type
_entity_poly.pdbx_seq_one_letter_code
_entity_poly.pdbx_strand_id
1 'polypeptide(L)'
;MVLLVLAMLRSEEILAEDTLTVLDPPATPVRVLQRWLRPQVHAALDRRLERIENLVDPDAIREYQSGLRDKLWESLGGRFAQTDLRPRVVGTLDGEGYRVEKIVFSSQEGFYVTAVLFLPRTPPPYPAVLIPCGHTENGKAGYQAIAIALARHGMAAFCYDPIGQGERKQLLHQQADVAVVKGRYRATIEHNYDGIGPILVGKNLATYRVWDGIRSIDYLASRNDIDATRIGCTGNSGGGLMTSYLMALEPRIMAAAPGCFITTTRIKNERPGPGDAEQNIFGQIQYGLDHADYAILHAPRPVLILAATRDFVPIEGAWISFRQSKRIYGRLGVSECIDLVEADEKHGFTKPLRVAAVRWFRRWLLGRDDAVGEQPWTPHRDEDLQCTPQGQVLALEGARSLFELQREAAARLQQTREPQWREQTISEQRRQVKHVVGMQADMGDGKPAELRGDVRRQGYTIQRLRITADDGFELPALHFLPDKKDADAVPLLWLQPEGKAAAANVGGALEAYVLAGREVLAIDVRGYGETATTPWRFSGKAFGNNSAEHFISYMLGKSLVGFRASDCLVGARTLRKRTGKRAVDVVAVGDLGVPALHAVAVQAKWFRRVELQRCLRSWHEVLRDPVMDGQLENTVHGVLKFYDLPDLLRLATSQGVEVHYDKNLELQR
;
A
#
# COMPACT_ATOMS: atom_id res chain seq x y z
N MET A 1 47.23 9.94 -29.06
CA MET A 1 46.82 11.33 -28.77
C MET A 1 45.30 11.51 -28.71
N VAL A 2 44.54 10.97 -29.65
CA VAL A 2 43.04 11.05 -29.63
C VAL A 2 42.40 10.31 -28.44
N LEU A 3 42.92 9.16 -28.03
CA LEU A 3 42.43 8.40 -26.87
C LEU A 3 42.70 9.09 -25.51
N LEU A 4 43.77 9.89 -25.40
CA LEU A 4 44.06 10.65 -24.18
C LEU A 4 43.16 11.90 -24.06
N VAL A 5 42.78 12.52 -25.17
CA VAL A 5 41.85 13.66 -25.18
C VAL A 5 40.43 13.23 -24.87
N LEU A 6 39.98 12.04 -25.36
CA LEU A 6 38.69 11.47 -25.02
C LEU A 6 38.62 10.98 -23.55
N ALA A 7 39.73 10.53 -22.97
CA ALA A 7 39.79 10.18 -21.55
C ALA A 7 39.80 11.43 -20.65
N MET A 8 40.41 12.52 -21.06
CA MET A 8 40.36 13.79 -20.34
C MET A 8 38.97 14.45 -20.44
N LEU A 9 38.31 14.41 -21.60
CA LEU A 9 36.93 14.91 -21.72
C LEU A 9 35.93 14.08 -20.90
N ARG A 10 36.09 12.75 -20.84
CA ARG A 10 35.28 11.91 -19.93
C ARG A 10 35.59 12.13 -18.45
N SER A 11 36.83 12.43 -18.08
CA SER A 11 37.18 12.75 -16.69
C SER A 11 36.67 14.14 -16.28
N GLU A 12 36.57 15.11 -17.18
CA GLU A 12 35.97 16.42 -16.91
C GLU A 12 34.43 16.35 -16.79
N GLU A 13 33.74 15.52 -17.59
CA GLU A 13 32.28 15.28 -17.41
C GLU A 13 31.96 14.54 -16.12
N ILE A 14 32.76 13.54 -15.74
CA ILE A 14 32.58 12.80 -14.45
C ILE A 14 32.91 13.73 -13.26
N LEU A 15 33.91 14.60 -13.36
CA LEU A 15 34.24 15.62 -12.35
C LEU A 15 33.15 16.70 -12.23
N ALA A 16 32.45 17.04 -13.33
CA ALA A 16 31.38 18.03 -13.32
C ALA A 16 30.10 17.52 -12.61
N GLU A 17 29.74 16.25 -12.76
CA GLU A 17 28.62 15.64 -12.03
C GLU A 17 28.91 15.52 -10.54
N ASP A 18 30.11 15.12 -10.13
CA ASP A 18 30.55 15.04 -8.73
C ASP A 18 30.60 16.42 -8.05
N THR A 19 30.79 17.51 -8.78
CA THR A 19 30.87 18.87 -8.21
C THR A 19 29.51 19.39 -7.69
N LEU A 20 28.35 18.84 -8.09
CA LEU A 20 27.00 19.25 -7.66
C LEU A 20 26.43 18.40 -6.54
N THR A 21 27.11 17.34 -6.14
CA THR A 21 26.73 16.48 -5.03
C THR A 21 26.89 17.22 -3.68
N VAL A 22 25.90 17.10 -2.82
CA VAL A 22 25.82 17.79 -1.52
C VAL A 22 25.99 16.83 -0.36
N LEU A 23 25.36 15.67 -0.42
CA LEU A 23 25.43 14.66 0.63
C LEU A 23 26.69 13.80 0.46
N ASP A 24 27.27 13.39 1.58
CA ASP A 24 28.35 12.42 1.55
C ASP A 24 27.82 11.08 1.00
N PRO A 25 28.52 10.45 0.04
CA PRO A 25 28.06 9.18 -0.51
C PRO A 25 27.91 8.14 0.61
N PRO A 26 26.76 7.44 0.73
CA PRO A 26 26.61 6.41 1.74
C PRO A 26 27.59 5.27 1.48
N ALA A 27 28.17 4.71 2.54
CA ALA A 27 29.09 3.57 2.48
C ALA A 27 28.48 2.33 1.81
N THR A 28 27.16 2.26 1.71
CA THR A 28 26.40 1.30 0.92
C THR A 28 25.24 2.03 0.25
N PRO A 29 24.82 1.67 -0.98
CA PRO A 29 23.65 2.24 -1.63
C PRO A 29 22.40 1.86 -0.83
N VAL A 30 22.15 2.60 0.24
CA VAL A 30 21.00 2.38 1.11
C VAL A 30 19.94 3.39 0.75
N ARG A 31 18.72 2.93 0.69
CA ARG A 31 17.50 3.74 0.57
C ARG A 31 17.43 4.76 1.69
N VAL A 32 17.85 6.00 1.44
CA VAL A 32 17.98 7.08 2.44
C VAL A 32 16.66 7.30 3.18
N LEU A 33 15.56 7.35 2.43
CA LEU A 33 14.22 7.53 2.99
C LEU A 33 13.79 6.35 3.88
N GLN A 34 14.09 5.11 3.48
CA GLN A 34 13.79 3.94 4.30
C GLN A 34 14.60 3.94 5.60
N ARG A 35 15.87 4.36 5.56
CA ARG A 35 16.71 4.51 6.77
C ARG A 35 16.12 5.52 7.74
N TRP A 36 15.56 6.61 7.26
CA TRP A 36 14.90 7.62 8.07
C TRP A 36 13.56 7.15 8.64
N LEU A 37 12.78 6.33 7.89
CA LEU A 37 11.52 5.76 8.37
C LEU A 37 11.72 4.63 9.41
N ARG A 38 12.80 3.85 9.29
CA ARG A 38 13.06 2.66 10.13
C ARG A 38 12.97 2.92 11.64
N PRO A 39 13.60 3.95 12.23
CA PRO A 39 13.49 4.23 13.67
C PRO A 39 12.04 4.49 14.10
N GLN A 40 11.21 5.10 13.26
CA GLN A 40 9.80 5.37 13.55
C GLN A 40 8.99 4.07 13.59
N VAL A 41 9.25 3.16 12.65
CA VAL A 41 8.66 1.81 12.62
C VAL A 41 9.07 1.03 13.89
N HIS A 42 10.37 1.02 14.20
CA HIS A 42 10.88 0.30 15.37
C HIS A 42 10.28 0.82 16.67
N ALA A 43 10.27 2.13 16.88
CA ALA A 43 9.69 2.74 18.09
C ALA A 43 8.20 2.42 18.26
N ALA A 44 7.42 2.36 17.18
CA ALA A 44 6.01 1.98 17.25
C ALA A 44 5.83 0.49 17.64
N LEU A 45 6.64 -0.40 17.05
CA LEU A 45 6.60 -1.83 17.35
C LEU A 45 7.16 -2.16 18.74
N ASP A 46 8.14 -1.39 19.25
CA ASP A 46 8.65 -1.55 20.61
C ASP A 46 7.58 -1.17 21.66
N ARG A 47 6.88 -0.05 21.48
CA ARG A 47 5.72 0.30 22.34
C ARG A 47 4.62 -0.76 22.31
N ARG A 48 4.36 -1.35 21.14
CA ARG A 48 3.42 -2.49 21.02
C ARG A 48 3.91 -3.70 21.81
N LEU A 49 5.20 -4.05 21.72
CA LEU A 49 5.77 -5.18 22.43
C LEU A 49 5.66 -5.00 23.94
N GLU A 50 6.03 -3.85 24.46
CA GLU A 50 5.85 -3.49 25.90
C GLU A 50 4.40 -3.66 26.35
N ARG A 51 3.42 -3.22 25.53
CA ARG A 51 1.99 -3.40 25.83
C ARG A 51 1.64 -4.88 25.95
N ILE A 52 2.05 -5.73 25.00
CA ILE A 52 1.75 -7.17 25.01
C ILE A 52 2.40 -7.90 26.19
N GLU A 53 3.63 -7.51 26.56
CA GLU A 53 4.30 -8.10 27.72
C GLU A 53 3.55 -7.85 29.02
N ASN A 54 2.88 -6.70 29.12
CA ASN A 54 2.09 -6.32 30.27
C ASN A 54 0.63 -6.84 30.29
N LEU A 55 0.16 -7.52 29.22
CA LEU A 55 -1.16 -8.13 29.17
C LEU A 55 -1.19 -9.46 29.96
N VAL A 56 -1.21 -9.40 31.28
CA VAL A 56 -1.18 -10.59 32.16
C VAL A 56 -2.55 -11.10 32.56
N ASP A 57 -3.53 -10.22 32.63
CA ASP A 57 -4.90 -10.51 33.04
C ASP A 57 -5.80 -10.81 31.82
N PRO A 58 -6.68 -11.86 31.88
CA PRO A 58 -7.60 -12.19 30.81
C PRO A 58 -8.56 -11.06 30.39
N ASP A 59 -9.00 -10.20 31.31
CA ASP A 59 -9.88 -9.08 30.99
C ASP A 59 -9.11 -7.99 30.22
N ALA A 60 -7.89 -7.68 30.63
CA ALA A 60 -7.00 -6.78 29.90
C ALA A 60 -6.67 -7.30 28.48
N ILE A 61 -6.53 -8.64 28.33
CA ILE A 61 -6.36 -9.26 27.00
C ILE A 61 -7.62 -9.05 26.14
N ARG A 62 -8.82 -9.25 26.70
CA ARG A 62 -10.08 -9.04 25.98
C ARG A 62 -10.28 -7.58 25.56
N GLU A 63 -9.95 -6.65 26.45
CA GLU A 63 -9.98 -5.21 26.14
C GLU A 63 -9.01 -4.86 25.01
N TYR A 64 -7.77 -5.35 25.08
CA TYR A 64 -6.78 -5.21 24.00
C TYR A 64 -7.29 -5.74 22.66
N GLN A 65 -7.86 -6.96 22.67
CA GLN A 65 -8.44 -7.59 21.46
C GLN A 65 -9.58 -6.74 20.87
N SER A 66 -10.49 -6.24 21.70
CA SER A 66 -11.60 -5.40 21.23
C SER A 66 -11.11 -4.10 20.63
N GLY A 67 -10.28 -3.36 21.37
CA GLY A 67 -9.76 -2.07 20.91
C GLY A 67 -8.91 -2.17 19.65
N LEU A 68 -8.08 -3.23 19.53
CA LEU A 68 -7.26 -3.43 18.34
C LEU A 68 -8.10 -3.88 17.13
N ARG A 69 -9.16 -4.65 17.34
CA ARG A 69 -10.10 -5.05 16.28
C ARG A 69 -10.86 -3.84 15.72
N ASP A 70 -11.27 -2.92 16.60
CA ASP A 70 -11.92 -1.66 16.19
C ASP A 70 -10.97 -0.81 15.37
N LYS A 71 -9.70 -0.70 15.80
CA LYS A 71 -8.65 -0.01 15.04
C LYS A 71 -8.36 -0.66 13.68
N LEU A 72 -8.38 -1.98 13.59
CA LEU A 72 -8.21 -2.69 12.33
C LEU A 72 -9.38 -2.40 11.37
N TRP A 73 -10.63 -2.36 11.85
CA TRP A 73 -11.77 -1.96 11.03
C TRP A 73 -11.71 -0.48 10.61
N GLU A 74 -11.29 0.41 11.51
CA GLU A 74 -11.06 1.82 11.19
C GLU A 74 -10.02 1.96 10.08
N SER A 75 -8.90 1.25 10.20
CA SER A 75 -7.80 1.23 9.22
C SER A 75 -8.24 0.70 7.85
N LEU A 76 -9.14 -0.27 7.82
CA LEU A 76 -9.76 -0.76 6.59
C LEU A 76 -10.84 0.20 6.04
N GLY A 77 -11.15 1.29 6.74
CA GLY A 77 -12.19 2.24 6.36
C GLY A 77 -13.61 1.73 6.65
N GLY A 78 -13.77 0.77 7.57
CA GLY A 78 -15.06 0.19 7.98
C GLY A 78 -15.62 -0.85 7.02
N ARG A 79 -16.73 -1.45 7.44
CA ARG A 79 -17.44 -2.47 6.67
C ARG A 79 -18.24 -1.83 5.52
N PHE A 80 -18.56 -2.64 4.51
CA PHE A 80 -19.57 -2.27 3.53
C PHE A 80 -20.97 -2.60 4.04
N ALA A 81 -21.98 -1.98 3.44
CA ALA A 81 -23.36 -2.38 3.65
C ALA A 81 -23.57 -3.80 3.09
N GLN A 82 -24.32 -4.62 3.83
CA GLN A 82 -24.71 -5.95 3.38
C GLN A 82 -25.72 -5.83 2.25
N THR A 83 -25.48 -6.54 1.14
CA THR A 83 -26.38 -6.64 -0.01
C THR A 83 -26.77 -8.08 -0.24
N ASP A 84 -27.76 -8.35 -1.06
CA ASP A 84 -28.14 -9.71 -1.44
C ASP A 84 -27.01 -10.42 -2.16
N LEU A 85 -26.67 -11.64 -1.75
CA LEU A 85 -25.63 -12.47 -2.35
C LEU A 85 -25.96 -12.95 -3.76
N ARG A 86 -27.24 -13.16 -4.08
CA ARG A 86 -27.74 -13.72 -5.35
C ARG A 86 -26.91 -14.91 -5.85
N PRO A 87 -26.68 -15.94 -5.03
CA PRO A 87 -25.80 -17.04 -5.39
C PRO A 87 -26.42 -17.92 -6.49
N ARG A 88 -25.58 -18.35 -7.41
CA ARG A 88 -25.93 -19.27 -8.49
C ARG A 88 -24.94 -20.41 -8.58
N VAL A 89 -25.42 -21.64 -8.52
CA VAL A 89 -24.62 -22.82 -8.91
C VAL A 89 -24.69 -22.93 -10.44
N VAL A 90 -23.58 -22.69 -11.10
CA VAL A 90 -23.50 -22.62 -12.57
C VAL A 90 -22.98 -23.91 -13.23
N GLY A 91 -22.62 -24.88 -12.43
CA GLY A 91 -22.20 -26.20 -12.90
C GLY A 91 -21.66 -27.08 -11.78
N THR A 92 -21.52 -28.36 -12.07
CA THR A 92 -21.01 -29.37 -11.12
C THR A 92 -20.01 -30.27 -11.82
N LEU A 93 -19.06 -30.82 -11.05
CA LEU A 93 -18.10 -31.83 -11.50
C LEU A 93 -18.02 -32.94 -10.42
N ASP A 94 -17.73 -34.14 -10.90
CA ASP A 94 -17.46 -35.27 -10.00
C ASP A 94 -15.96 -35.52 -9.90
N GLY A 95 -15.52 -35.83 -8.69
CA GLY A 95 -14.18 -36.30 -8.40
C GLY A 95 -14.19 -37.53 -7.50
N GLU A 96 -13.04 -38.19 -7.40
CA GLU A 96 -12.87 -39.37 -6.58
C GLU A 96 -12.98 -39.03 -5.09
N GLY A 97 -14.09 -39.40 -4.46
CA GLY A 97 -14.40 -39.16 -3.05
C GLY A 97 -14.97 -37.75 -2.75
N TYR A 98 -15.26 -36.93 -3.77
CA TYR A 98 -15.88 -35.62 -3.62
C TYR A 98 -16.70 -35.22 -4.84
N ARG A 99 -17.47 -34.14 -4.73
CA ARG A 99 -18.07 -33.40 -5.84
C ARG A 99 -17.71 -31.92 -5.76
N VAL A 100 -17.78 -31.23 -6.88
CA VAL A 100 -17.50 -29.79 -6.98
C VAL A 100 -18.74 -29.05 -7.47
N GLU A 101 -19.08 -27.96 -6.82
CA GLU A 101 -20.07 -26.99 -7.32
C GLU A 101 -19.34 -25.72 -7.76
N LYS A 102 -19.62 -25.22 -8.96
CA LYS A 102 -19.14 -23.94 -9.49
C LYS A 102 -20.15 -22.87 -9.14
N ILE A 103 -19.70 -21.77 -8.54
CA ILE A 103 -20.58 -20.79 -7.90
C ILE A 103 -20.20 -19.38 -8.36
N VAL A 104 -21.21 -18.57 -8.64
CA VAL A 104 -21.11 -17.12 -8.79
C VAL A 104 -22.04 -16.45 -7.79
N PHE A 105 -21.52 -15.48 -7.04
CA PHE A 105 -22.33 -14.69 -6.13
C PHE A 105 -21.86 -13.22 -6.13
N SER A 106 -22.65 -12.31 -5.52
CA SER A 106 -22.30 -10.88 -5.39
C SER A 106 -21.82 -10.56 -3.99
N SER A 107 -20.60 -10.05 -3.83
CA SER A 107 -20.14 -9.55 -2.53
C SER A 107 -20.63 -8.12 -2.26
N GLN A 108 -20.82 -7.35 -3.31
CA GLN A 108 -21.57 -6.08 -3.38
C GLN A 108 -22.42 -6.14 -4.65
N GLU A 109 -23.40 -5.26 -4.79
CA GLU A 109 -24.26 -5.26 -5.97
C GLU A 109 -23.44 -5.16 -7.25
N GLY A 110 -23.60 -6.13 -8.18
CA GLY A 110 -22.84 -6.21 -9.44
C GLY A 110 -21.35 -6.55 -9.29
N PHE A 111 -20.82 -6.65 -8.08
CA PHE A 111 -19.42 -7.03 -7.86
C PHE A 111 -19.33 -8.52 -7.58
N TYR A 112 -19.18 -9.28 -8.68
CA TYR A 112 -19.27 -10.73 -8.68
C TYR A 112 -18.00 -11.41 -8.16
N VAL A 113 -18.22 -12.53 -7.46
CA VAL A 113 -17.19 -13.45 -6.99
C VAL A 113 -17.44 -14.81 -7.59
N THR A 114 -16.43 -15.41 -8.20
CA THR A 114 -16.42 -16.79 -8.69
C THR A 114 -15.77 -17.69 -7.67
N ALA A 115 -16.38 -18.85 -7.41
CA ALA A 115 -15.91 -19.81 -6.42
C ALA A 115 -16.17 -21.25 -6.83
N VAL A 116 -15.45 -22.18 -6.20
CA VAL A 116 -15.69 -23.62 -6.26
C VAL A 116 -15.83 -24.19 -4.85
N LEU A 117 -16.86 -25.01 -4.64
CA LEU A 117 -17.12 -25.70 -3.38
C LEU A 117 -16.93 -27.20 -3.59
N PHE A 118 -15.88 -27.74 -2.96
CA PHE A 118 -15.62 -29.17 -2.91
C PHE A 118 -16.40 -29.76 -1.74
N LEU A 119 -17.30 -30.69 -2.02
CA LEU A 119 -18.19 -31.31 -1.05
C LEU A 119 -17.83 -32.79 -0.84
N PRO A 120 -17.77 -33.27 0.40
CA PRO A 120 -17.60 -34.69 0.70
C PRO A 120 -18.69 -35.58 0.09
N ARG A 121 -18.43 -36.88 -0.05
CA ARG A 121 -19.44 -37.89 -0.37
C ARG A 121 -20.12 -38.49 0.85
N THR A 122 -19.75 -38.07 2.06
CA THR A 122 -20.41 -38.42 3.33
C THR A 122 -21.73 -37.65 3.47
N PRO A 123 -22.64 -38.07 4.35
CA PRO A 123 -23.85 -37.29 4.63
C PRO A 123 -23.60 -35.94 5.25
N PRO A 124 -24.38 -34.88 4.89
CA PRO A 124 -24.32 -33.55 5.52
C PRO A 124 -24.99 -33.55 6.91
N PRO A 125 -24.86 -32.46 7.71
CA PRO A 125 -24.19 -31.21 7.40
C PRO A 125 -22.67 -31.27 7.60
N TYR A 126 -21.93 -30.62 6.69
CA TYR A 126 -20.46 -30.63 6.71
C TYR A 126 -19.89 -29.45 7.49
N PRO A 127 -18.83 -29.60 8.30
CA PRO A 127 -17.93 -28.52 8.60
C PRO A 127 -17.36 -27.98 7.32
N ALA A 128 -17.08 -26.67 7.25
CA ALA A 128 -16.55 -26.05 6.05
C ALA A 128 -15.21 -25.34 6.32
N VAL A 129 -14.32 -25.35 5.34
CA VAL A 129 -13.08 -24.58 5.38
C VAL A 129 -13.07 -23.59 4.21
N LEU A 130 -13.03 -22.29 4.54
CA LEU A 130 -12.83 -21.22 3.58
C LEU A 130 -11.35 -21.18 3.18
N ILE A 131 -11.07 -21.09 1.88
CA ILE A 131 -9.71 -21.07 1.33
C ILE A 131 -9.55 -19.81 0.45
N PRO A 132 -9.19 -18.67 1.05
CA PRO A 132 -8.74 -17.54 0.28
C PRO A 132 -7.45 -17.89 -0.46
N CYS A 133 -7.39 -17.56 -1.77
CA CYS A 133 -6.26 -17.89 -2.60
C CYS A 133 -5.13 -16.84 -2.49
N GLY A 134 -3.88 -17.29 -2.54
CA GLY A 134 -2.71 -16.42 -2.69
C GLY A 134 -2.50 -15.99 -4.13
N HIS A 135 -1.36 -15.33 -4.39
CA HIS A 135 -1.04 -14.75 -5.69
C HIS A 135 -0.76 -15.82 -6.76
N THR A 136 -1.82 -16.35 -7.36
CA THR A 136 -1.76 -17.27 -8.49
C THR A 136 -2.58 -16.70 -9.67
N GLU A 137 -2.15 -16.94 -10.90
CA GLU A 137 -2.87 -16.44 -12.07
C GLU A 137 -4.23 -17.13 -12.27
N ASN A 138 -4.30 -18.41 -11.91
CA ASN A 138 -5.48 -19.25 -12.05
C ASN A 138 -6.41 -19.22 -10.81
N GLY A 139 -6.13 -18.37 -9.82
CA GLY A 139 -7.00 -18.15 -8.66
C GLY A 139 -7.39 -19.45 -7.94
N LYS A 140 -8.71 -19.69 -7.81
CA LYS A 140 -9.29 -20.86 -7.13
C LYS A 140 -8.81 -22.21 -7.68
N ALA A 141 -8.51 -22.29 -8.97
CA ALA A 141 -8.03 -23.53 -9.60
C ALA A 141 -6.65 -23.96 -9.06
N GLY A 142 -5.83 -23.00 -8.61
CA GLY A 142 -4.51 -23.27 -8.01
C GLY A 142 -4.56 -23.90 -6.61
N TYR A 143 -5.75 -23.96 -5.97
CA TYR A 143 -5.91 -24.45 -4.61
C TYR A 143 -6.61 -25.81 -4.48
N GLN A 144 -6.75 -26.55 -5.59
CA GLN A 144 -7.41 -27.85 -5.63
C GLN A 144 -6.80 -28.86 -4.65
N ALA A 145 -5.46 -28.90 -4.50
CA ALA A 145 -4.80 -29.90 -3.66
C ALA A 145 -5.31 -29.90 -2.21
N ILE A 146 -5.37 -28.74 -1.56
CA ILE A 146 -5.87 -28.62 -0.20
C ILE A 146 -7.38 -28.81 -0.16
N ALA A 147 -8.14 -28.33 -1.15
CA ALA A 147 -9.59 -28.47 -1.20
C ALA A 147 -10.03 -29.94 -1.33
N ILE A 148 -9.38 -30.70 -2.21
CA ILE A 148 -9.62 -32.14 -2.37
C ILE A 148 -9.25 -32.90 -1.11
N ALA A 149 -8.11 -32.57 -0.48
CA ALA A 149 -7.69 -33.20 0.77
C ALA A 149 -8.72 -32.99 1.89
N LEU A 150 -9.23 -31.78 2.05
CA LEU A 150 -10.28 -31.47 3.05
C LEU A 150 -11.58 -32.22 2.76
N ALA A 151 -12.04 -32.22 1.49
CA ALA A 151 -13.27 -32.89 1.09
C ALA A 151 -13.21 -34.41 1.33
N ARG A 152 -12.11 -35.06 0.97
CA ARG A 152 -11.88 -36.49 1.24
C ARG A 152 -11.81 -36.83 2.73
N HIS A 153 -11.57 -35.82 3.58
CA HIS A 153 -11.56 -35.97 5.03
C HIS A 153 -12.87 -35.50 5.71
N GLY A 154 -13.94 -35.31 4.94
CA GLY A 154 -15.29 -35.04 5.46
C GLY A 154 -15.58 -33.56 5.75
N MET A 155 -14.80 -32.63 5.22
CA MET A 155 -15.01 -31.20 5.38
C MET A 155 -15.24 -30.54 4.02
N ALA A 156 -16.28 -29.73 3.87
CA ALA A 156 -16.49 -28.94 2.68
C ALA A 156 -15.36 -27.89 2.53
N ALA A 157 -14.88 -27.63 1.31
CA ALA A 157 -13.80 -26.70 1.07
C ALA A 157 -14.20 -25.67 0.02
N PHE A 158 -14.20 -24.39 0.37
CA PHE A 158 -14.66 -23.29 -0.45
C PHE A 158 -13.51 -22.41 -0.88
N CYS A 159 -13.16 -22.48 -2.18
CA CYS A 159 -12.13 -21.63 -2.79
C CYS A 159 -12.78 -20.56 -3.67
N TYR A 160 -12.37 -19.30 -3.55
CA TYR A 160 -12.88 -18.21 -4.38
C TYR A 160 -11.75 -17.43 -5.05
N ASP A 161 -12.04 -16.84 -6.21
CA ASP A 161 -11.08 -16.00 -6.92
C ASP A 161 -10.89 -14.67 -6.21
N PRO A 162 -9.66 -14.28 -5.89
CA PRO A 162 -9.36 -12.94 -5.42
C PRO A 162 -9.57 -11.88 -6.51
N ILE A 163 -9.76 -10.64 -6.12
CA ILE A 163 -9.70 -9.48 -7.03
C ILE A 163 -8.36 -9.53 -7.79
N GLY A 164 -8.38 -9.27 -9.08
CA GLY A 164 -7.18 -9.27 -9.92
C GLY A 164 -6.68 -10.66 -10.35
N GLN A 165 -7.34 -11.77 -9.97
CA GLN A 165 -6.90 -13.14 -10.24
C GLN A 165 -8.04 -14.03 -10.75
N GLY A 166 -7.67 -15.16 -11.38
CA GLY A 166 -8.66 -16.09 -11.94
C GLY A 166 -9.59 -15.39 -12.92
N GLU A 167 -10.90 -15.53 -12.67
CA GLU A 167 -11.95 -14.89 -13.47
C GLU A 167 -12.27 -13.44 -13.04
N ARG A 168 -11.51 -12.85 -12.10
CA ARG A 168 -11.77 -11.52 -11.51
C ARG A 168 -10.69 -10.49 -11.81
N LYS A 169 -10.07 -10.55 -12.99
CA LYS A 169 -9.14 -9.52 -13.46
C LYS A 169 -9.87 -8.20 -13.63
N GLN A 170 -9.25 -7.11 -13.16
CA GLN A 170 -9.84 -5.77 -13.18
C GLN A 170 -9.32 -4.93 -14.34
N LEU A 171 -8.03 -5.09 -14.70
CA LEU A 171 -7.39 -4.36 -15.78
C LEU A 171 -7.45 -5.18 -17.09
N LEU A 172 -8.46 -4.90 -17.89
CA LEU A 172 -8.69 -5.54 -19.18
C LEU A 172 -8.55 -4.55 -20.33
N HIS A 173 -8.10 -5.03 -21.49
CA HIS A 173 -8.22 -4.29 -22.73
C HIS A 173 -9.72 -4.21 -23.12
N GLN A 174 -10.29 -3.02 -23.16
CA GLN A 174 -11.73 -2.80 -23.41
C GLN A 174 -12.24 -3.42 -24.71
N GLN A 175 -11.36 -3.67 -25.70
CA GLN A 175 -11.73 -4.22 -27.01
C GLN A 175 -11.54 -5.74 -27.14
N ALA A 176 -10.86 -6.41 -26.18
CA ALA A 176 -10.46 -7.81 -26.37
C ALA A 176 -10.54 -8.68 -25.10
N ASP A 177 -11.06 -8.17 -23.97
CA ASP A 177 -11.12 -8.87 -22.67
C ASP A 177 -9.76 -9.46 -22.19
N VAL A 178 -8.66 -8.91 -22.70
CA VAL A 178 -7.30 -9.38 -22.40
C VAL A 178 -6.72 -8.53 -21.28
N ALA A 179 -6.13 -9.20 -20.29
CA ALA A 179 -5.47 -8.50 -19.19
C ALA A 179 -4.35 -7.57 -19.70
N VAL A 180 -4.40 -6.29 -19.31
CA VAL A 180 -3.40 -5.27 -19.64
C VAL A 180 -2.07 -5.60 -18.97
N VAL A 181 -2.12 -6.03 -17.71
CA VAL A 181 -0.95 -6.43 -16.94
C VAL A 181 -0.61 -7.89 -17.21
N LYS A 182 0.64 -8.16 -17.58
CA LYS A 182 1.14 -9.49 -17.93
C LYS A 182 2.42 -9.83 -17.15
N GLY A 183 2.79 -11.11 -17.13
CA GLY A 183 4.06 -11.60 -16.61
C GLY A 183 3.98 -12.22 -15.20
N ARG A 184 5.13 -12.71 -14.72
CA ARG A 184 5.23 -13.53 -13.50
C ARG A 184 4.64 -12.89 -12.23
N TYR A 185 4.64 -11.56 -12.15
CA TYR A 185 4.14 -10.83 -10.98
C TYR A 185 2.83 -10.10 -11.26
N ARG A 186 2.08 -10.55 -12.28
CA ARG A 186 0.86 -9.90 -12.74
C ARG A 186 -0.12 -9.61 -11.59
N ALA A 187 -0.44 -10.60 -10.77
CA ALA A 187 -1.39 -10.45 -9.68
C ALA A 187 -0.97 -9.36 -8.67
N THR A 188 0.31 -9.33 -8.25
CA THR A 188 0.81 -8.31 -7.31
C THR A 188 0.90 -6.91 -7.92
N ILE A 189 1.20 -6.82 -9.22
CA ILE A 189 1.22 -5.55 -9.96
C ILE A 189 -0.21 -5.03 -10.10
N GLU A 190 -1.16 -5.88 -10.50
CA GLU A 190 -2.58 -5.51 -10.61
C GLU A 190 -3.12 -5.04 -9.25
N HIS A 191 -2.81 -5.73 -8.15
CA HIS A 191 -3.18 -5.31 -6.79
C HIS A 191 -2.68 -3.91 -6.42
N ASN A 192 -1.51 -3.50 -6.91
CA ASN A 192 -1.03 -2.14 -6.64
C ASN A 192 -1.85 -1.09 -7.40
N TYR A 193 -2.21 -1.33 -8.66
CA TYR A 193 -3.15 -0.45 -9.39
C TYR A 193 -4.55 -0.45 -8.75
N ASP A 194 -5.07 -1.64 -8.42
CA ASP A 194 -6.36 -1.83 -7.75
C ASP A 194 -6.39 -1.12 -6.39
N GLY A 195 -5.24 -0.93 -5.75
CA GLY A 195 -5.08 -0.30 -4.44
C GLY A 195 -5.09 1.22 -4.44
N ILE A 196 -4.79 1.89 -5.57
CA ILE A 196 -4.65 3.36 -5.63
C ILE A 196 -5.98 4.05 -5.30
N GLY A 197 -7.04 3.69 -6.01
CA GLY A 197 -8.35 4.30 -5.83
C GLY A 197 -8.96 4.10 -4.43
N PRO A 198 -8.92 2.90 -3.83
CA PRO A 198 -9.35 2.70 -2.45
C PRO A 198 -8.69 3.64 -1.46
N ILE A 199 -7.37 3.88 -1.56
CA ILE A 199 -6.65 4.81 -0.68
C ILE A 199 -7.31 6.20 -0.73
N LEU A 200 -7.62 6.72 -1.91
CA LEU A 200 -8.21 8.06 -2.09
C LEU A 200 -9.58 8.21 -1.43
N VAL A 201 -10.39 7.15 -1.45
CA VAL A 201 -11.73 7.15 -0.83
C VAL A 201 -11.75 6.68 0.63
N GLY A 202 -10.57 6.46 1.24
CA GLY A 202 -10.42 6.05 2.64
C GLY A 202 -10.82 4.61 2.90
N LYS A 203 -10.47 3.74 1.97
CA LYS A 203 -10.51 2.30 2.01
C LYS A 203 -9.10 1.74 1.74
N ASN A 204 -8.99 0.44 1.57
CA ASN A 204 -7.79 -0.28 1.17
C ASN A 204 -8.21 -1.43 0.25
N LEU A 205 -7.32 -1.96 -0.58
CA LEU A 205 -7.62 -3.18 -1.35
C LEU A 205 -7.99 -4.34 -0.42
N ALA A 206 -7.31 -4.46 0.74
CA ALA A 206 -7.64 -5.44 1.76
C ALA A 206 -9.10 -5.33 2.24
N THR A 207 -9.71 -4.14 2.26
CA THR A 207 -11.11 -3.96 2.66
C THR A 207 -12.06 -4.75 1.77
N TYR A 208 -11.87 -4.67 0.46
CA TYR A 208 -12.67 -5.41 -0.52
C TYR A 208 -12.43 -6.91 -0.43
N ARG A 209 -11.17 -7.32 -0.27
CA ARG A 209 -10.81 -8.74 -0.16
C ARG A 209 -11.30 -9.38 1.14
N VAL A 210 -11.21 -8.69 2.26
CA VAL A 210 -11.79 -9.11 3.56
C VAL A 210 -13.31 -9.21 3.42
N TRP A 211 -13.95 -8.26 2.76
CA TRP A 211 -15.38 -8.28 2.52
C TRP A 211 -15.80 -9.47 1.67
N ASP A 212 -15.09 -9.77 0.58
CA ASP A 212 -15.34 -10.99 -0.21
C ASP A 212 -15.24 -12.26 0.63
N GLY A 213 -14.28 -12.35 1.55
CA GLY A 213 -14.15 -13.46 2.50
C GLY A 213 -15.33 -13.56 3.47
N ILE A 214 -15.78 -12.44 4.03
CA ILE A 214 -16.96 -12.39 4.91
C ILE A 214 -18.22 -12.82 4.15
N ARG A 215 -18.41 -12.32 2.91
CA ARG A 215 -19.55 -12.67 2.05
C ARG A 215 -19.51 -14.15 1.61
N SER A 216 -18.32 -14.72 1.46
CA SER A 216 -18.12 -16.16 1.25
C SER A 216 -18.60 -16.98 2.45
N ILE A 217 -18.32 -16.51 3.66
CA ILE A 217 -18.83 -17.15 4.90
C ILE A 217 -20.35 -16.98 5.02
N ASP A 218 -20.92 -15.84 4.62
CA ASP A 218 -22.37 -15.64 4.54
C ASP A 218 -23.01 -16.67 3.61
N TYR A 219 -22.42 -16.91 2.44
CA TYR A 219 -22.88 -17.94 1.52
C TYR A 219 -22.82 -19.34 2.13
N LEU A 220 -21.69 -19.71 2.74
CA LEU A 220 -21.55 -21.01 3.41
C LEU A 220 -22.60 -21.19 4.51
N ALA A 221 -22.80 -20.16 5.34
CA ALA A 221 -23.75 -20.19 6.44
C ALA A 221 -25.25 -20.22 5.99
N SER A 222 -25.54 -19.81 4.75
CA SER A 222 -26.91 -19.86 4.20
C SER A 222 -27.28 -21.24 3.64
N ARG A 223 -26.34 -22.18 3.56
CA ARG A 223 -26.59 -23.53 3.01
C ARG A 223 -27.05 -24.50 4.09
N ASN A 224 -28.01 -25.32 3.73
CA ASN A 224 -28.54 -26.37 4.64
C ASN A 224 -27.60 -27.58 4.81
N ASP A 225 -26.67 -27.78 3.89
CA ASP A 225 -25.69 -28.87 3.90
C ASP A 225 -24.37 -28.49 4.59
N ILE A 226 -24.23 -27.24 5.07
CA ILE A 226 -23.07 -26.75 5.82
C ILE A 226 -23.43 -26.51 7.29
N ASP A 227 -22.56 -26.95 8.20
CA ASP A 227 -22.61 -26.59 9.59
C ASP A 227 -21.94 -25.23 9.84
N ALA A 228 -22.74 -24.18 9.91
CA ALA A 228 -22.28 -22.81 10.10
C ALA A 228 -21.54 -22.56 11.44
N THR A 229 -21.65 -23.49 12.41
CA THR A 229 -20.95 -23.41 13.70
C THR A 229 -19.52 -23.97 13.61
N ARG A 230 -19.17 -24.68 12.53
CA ARG A 230 -17.88 -25.34 12.33
C ARG A 230 -17.19 -24.87 11.05
N ILE A 231 -16.88 -23.58 10.99
CA ILE A 231 -16.18 -22.98 9.84
C ILE A 231 -14.70 -22.77 10.19
N GLY A 232 -13.81 -23.29 9.35
CA GLY A 232 -12.36 -23.03 9.38
C GLY A 232 -11.93 -22.07 8.28
N CYS A 233 -10.69 -21.57 8.37
CA CYS A 233 -10.08 -20.74 7.31
C CYS A 233 -8.59 -21.06 7.14
N THR A 234 -8.16 -21.27 5.88
CA THR A 234 -6.74 -21.49 5.55
C THR A 234 -6.42 -20.99 4.16
N GLY A 235 -5.20 -20.57 3.96
CA GLY A 235 -4.67 -20.19 2.65
C GLY A 235 -3.15 -19.99 2.74
N ASN A 236 -2.49 -19.89 1.60
CA ASN A 236 -1.05 -19.73 1.53
C ASN A 236 -0.66 -18.38 0.94
N SER A 237 0.44 -17.76 1.40
CA SER A 237 0.95 -16.49 0.86
C SER A 237 -0.09 -15.35 1.02
N GLY A 238 -0.53 -14.71 -0.04
CA GLY A 238 -1.67 -13.76 -0.01
C GLY A 238 -2.95 -14.39 0.55
N GLY A 239 -3.15 -15.72 0.40
CA GLY A 239 -4.22 -16.47 1.08
C GLY A 239 -3.97 -16.62 2.58
N GLY A 240 -2.72 -16.77 3.01
CA GLY A 240 -2.31 -16.74 4.41
C GLY A 240 -2.54 -15.36 5.05
N LEU A 241 -2.27 -14.29 4.31
CA LEU A 241 -2.63 -12.92 4.67
C LEU A 241 -4.14 -12.79 4.91
N MET A 242 -4.97 -13.19 3.92
CA MET A 242 -6.42 -13.11 4.04
C MET A 242 -6.93 -13.98 5.18
N THR A 243 -6.37 -15.17 5.40
CA THR A 243 -6.67 -16.01 6.58
C THR A 243 -6.39 -15.24 7.87
N SER A 244 -5.27 -14.52 7.94
CA SER A 244 -4.88 -13.71 9.10
C SER A 244 -5.86 -12.57 9.36
N TYR A 245 -6.28 -11.84 8.33
CA TYR A 245 -7.29 -10.79 8.47
C TYR A 245 -8.66 -11.35 8.85
N LEU A 246 -9.11 -12.41 8.18
CA LEU A 246 -10.41 -12.98 8.40
C LEU A 246 -10.52 -13.60 9.80
N MET A 247 -9.52 -14.35 10.29
CA MET A 247 -9.55 -14.91 11.65
C MET A 247 -9.60 -13.81 12.72
N ALA A 248 -8.99 -12.63 12.46
CA ALA A 248 -9.03 -11.51 13.39
C ALA A 248 -10.37 -10.75 13.40
N LEU A 249 -11.10 -10.73 12.27
CA LEU A 249 -12.25 -9.85 12.02
C LEU A 249 -13.60 -10.57 11.95
N GLU A 250 -13.62 -11.89 11.62
CA GLU A 250 -14.83 -12.65 11.40
C GLU A 250 -15.03 -13.69 12.53
N PRO A 251 -15.98 -13.45 13.43
CA PRO A 251 -16.15 -14.28 14.63
C PRO A 251 -16.66 -15.70 14.34
N ARG A 252 -17.23 -15.97 13.17
CA ARG A 252 -17.71 -17.31 12.79
C ARG A 252 -16.59 -18.29 12.43
N ILE A 253 -15.37 -17.81 12.20
CA ILE A 253 -14.21 -18.69 12.00
C ILE A 253 -13.85 -19.33 13.33
N MET A 254 -14.02 -20.64 13.42
CA MET A 254 -13.74 -21.42 14.62
C MET A 254 -12.26 -21.84 14.73
N ALA A 255 -11.61 -22.16 13.62
CA ALA A 255 -10.22 -22.54 13.57
C ALA A 255 -9.53 -21.94 12.34
N ALA A 256 -8.26 -21.57 12.45
CA ALA A 256 -7.51 -20.97 11.35
C ALA A 256 -6.13 -21.61 11.15
N ALA A 257 -5.63 -21.60 9.89
CA ALA A 257 -4.30 -22.09 9.56
C ALA A 257 -3.65 -21.21 8.48
N PRO A 258 -3.14 -19.98 8.80
CA PRO A 258 -2.45 -19.12 7.86
C PRO A 258 -1.10 -19.73 7.43
N GLY A 259 -0.88 -19.90 6.11
CA GLY A 259 0.33 -20.49 5.54
C GLY A 259 1.24 -19.46 4.87
N CYS A 260 2.56 -19.56 5.12
CA CYS A 260 3.64 -18.82 4.46
C CYS A 260 3.41 -17.30 4.40
N PHE A 261 2.91 -16.72 5.48
CA PHE A 261 2.67 -15.27 5.59
C PHE A 261 3.12 -14.70 6.94
N ILE A 262 2.83 -15.39 8.05
CA ILE A 262 3.16 -14.88 9.39
C ILE A 262 4.67 -14.76 9.55
N THR A 263 5.11 -13.55 9.86
CA THR A 263 6.49 -13.17 10.22
C THR A 263 6.39 -12.03 11.25
N THR A 264 7.25 -11.00 11.21
CA THR A 264 7.03 -9.73 11.92
C THR A 264 7.10 -8.57 10.94
N THR A 265 6.37 -7.51 11.20
CA THR A 265 6.41 -6.27 10.39
C THR A 265 7.83 -5.69 10.34
N ARG A 266 8.60 -5.78 11.43
CA ARG A 266 9.99 -5.34 11.51
C ARG A 266 10.86 -6.06 10.48
N ILE A 267 10.87 -7.40 10.52
CA ILE A 267 11.69 -8.23 9.61
C ILE A 267 11.19 -8.11 8.17
N LYS A 268 9.87 -8.16 7.97
CA LYS A 268 9.27 -8.06 6.64
C LYS A 268 9.64 -6.76 5.92
N ASN A 269 9.59 -5.61 6.60
CA ASN A 269 9.94 -4.33 5.99
C ASN A 269 11.42 -4.22 5.60
N GLU A 270 12.29 -4.98 6.28
CA GLU A 270 13.70 -5.07 5.92
C GLU A 270 13.94 -6.05 4.76
N ARG A 271 13.25 -7.18 4.77
CA ARG A 271 13.30 -8.25 3.75
C ARG A 271 12.00 -9.08 3.77
N PRO A 272 11.26 -9.21 2.68
CA PRO A 272 11.49 -8.72 1.30
C PRO A 272 11.02 -7.28 1.03
N GLY A 273 10.40 -6.60 2.00
CA GLY A 273 9.77 -5.30 1.88
C GLY A 273 8.27 -5.33 2.24
N PRO A 274 7.56 -4.20 2.15
CA PRO A 274 6.18 -4.08 2.64
C PRO A 274 5.15 -4.98 1.93
N GLY A 275 5.42 -5.43 0.71
CA GLY A 275 4.46 -6.19 -0.08
C GLY A 275 3.58 -5.30 -0.97
N ASP A 276 2.60 -5.90 -1.66
CA ASP A 276 1.65 -5.19 -2.49
C ASP A 276 0.53 -4.52 -1.68
N ALA A 277 -0.36 -3.80 -2.36
CA ALA A 277 -1.35 -2.92 -1.73
C ALA A 277 -2.26 -3.61 -0.70
N GLU A 278 -2.61 -4.89 -0.90
CA GLU A 278 -3.46 -5.62 0.04
C GLU A 278 -2.80 -5.93 1.38
N GLN A 279 -1.46 -5.87 1.43
CA GLN A 279 -0.68 -6.21 2.61
C GLN A 279 -0.41 -5.01 3.52
N ASN A 280 -0.78 -3.82 3.09
CA ASN A 280 -0.45 -2.56 3.75
C ASN A 280 -1.74 -1.81 4.10
N ILE A 281 -2.06 -1.73 5.38
CA ILE A 281 -3.28 -1.09 5.90
C ILE A 281 -2.89 0.25 6.55
N PHE A 282 -3.69 1.30 6.32
CA PHE A 282 -3.44 2.64 6.87
C PHE A 282 -3.32 2.62 8.40
N GLY A 283 -2.23 3.19 8.91
CA GLY A 283 -2.02 3.30 10.34
C GLY A 283 -1.71 1.99 11.07
N GLN A 284 -1.56 0.87 10.38
CA GLN A 284 -1.32 -0.46 10.96
C GLN A 284 -0.19 -0.44 12.00
N ILE A 285 0.98 0.11 11.65
CA ILE A 285 2.14 0.21 12.54
C ILE A 285 1.89 1.27 13.62
N GLN A 286 1.24 2.36 13.27
CA GLN A 286 0.91 3.44 14.21
C GLN A 286 0.04 2.94 15.36
N TYR A 287 -0.94 2.09 15.06
CA TYR A 287 -1.85 1.50 16.07
C TYR A 287 -1.21 0.33 16.83
N GLY A 288 -0.04 -0.11 16.40
CA GLY A 288 0.67 -1.21 17.02
C GLY A 288 0.11 -2.59 16.64
N LEU A 289 -0.30 -2.75 15.38
CA LEU A 289 -0.67 -4.06 14.84
C LEU A 289 0.55 -4.71 14.17
N ASP A 290 0.95 -5.88 14.63
CA ASP A 290 1.99 -6.72 14.05
C ASP A 290 1.41 -8.10 13.68
N HIS A 291 2.15 -8.95 13.00
CA HIS A 291 1.66 -10.25 12.54
C HIS A 291 1.18 -11.17 13.67
N ALA A 292 1.81 -11.12 14.84
CA ALA A 292 1.34 -11.89 16.02
C ALA A 292 -0.07 -11.49 16.46
N ASP A 293 -0.46 -10.23 16.24
CA ASP A 293 -1.76 -9.73 16.70
C ASP A 293 -2.92 -10.36 15.98
N TYR A 294 -2.77 -10.82 14.74
CA TYR A 294 -3.84 -11.55 14.06
C TYR A 294 -4.22 -12.83 14.80
N ALA A 295 -3.23 -13.59 15.30
CA ALA A 295 -3.47 -14.75 16.13
C ALA A 295 -3.98 -14.36 17.52
N ILE A 296 -3.43 -13.31 18.13
CA ILE A 296 -3.90 -12.78 19.42
C ILE A 296 -5.37 -12.34 19.34
N LEU A 297 -5.79 -11.67 18.26
CA LEU A 297 -7.18 -11.26 18.03
C LEU A 297 -8.13 -12.46 17.85
N HIS A 298 -7.61 -13.60 17.38
CA HIS A 298 -8.41 -14.82 17.23
C HIS A 298 -8.53 -15.61 18.53
N ALA A 299 -7.59 -15.45 19.48
CA ALA A 299 -7.62 -16.17 20.76
C ALA A 299 -8.96 -15.97 21.51
N PRO A 300 -9.50 -17.02 22.18
CA PRO A 300 -8.89 -18.31 22.50
C PRO A 300 -9.06 -19.40 21.42
N ARG A 301 -9.62 -19.06 20.24
CA ARG A 301 -9.90 -20.02 19.16
C ARG A 301 -8.62 -20.54 18.50
N PRO A 302 -8.64 -21.78 17.95
CA PRO A 302 -7.45 -22.47 17.47
C PRO A 302 -6.77 -21.81 16.25
N VAL A 303 -5.43 -21.64 16.31
CA VAL A 303 -4.59 -21.17 15.21
C VAL A 303 -3.39 -22.09 15.00
N LEU A 304 -3.15 -22.52 13.75
CA LEU A 304 -1.94 -23.21 13.34
C LEU A 304 -1.13 -22.33 12.38
N ILE A 305 0.01 -21.82 12.81
CA ILE A 305 0.91 -21.10 11.91
C ILE A 305 1.66 -22.13 11.06
N LEU A 306 1.54 -22.02 9.72
CA LEU A 306 2.23 -22.88 8.77
C LEU A 306 3.38 -22.09 8.13
N ALA A 307 4.62 -22.56 8.26
CA ALA A 307 5.81 -21.88 7.79
C ALA A 307 6.75 -22.81 7.01
N ALA A 308 7.46 -22.26 6.03
CA ALA A 308 8.50 -22.98 5.30
C ALA A 308 9.87 -22.37 5.60
N THR A 309 10.89 -23.21 5.85
CA THR A 309 12.21 -22.74 6.30
C THR A 309 13.03 -22.10 5.19
N ARG A 310 12.77 -22.48 3.91
CA ARG A 310 13.45 -21.91 2.73
C ARG A 310 12.58 -20.89 1.97
N ASP A 311 11.68 -20.22 2.72
CA ASP A 311 10.76 -19.20 2.19
C ASP A 311 11.47 -17.83 2.09
N PHE A 312 10.97 -16.97 1.20
CA PHE A 312 11.30 -15.55 1.20
C PHE A 312 10.59 -14.78 2.33
N VAL A 313 9.54 -15.35 2.92
CA VAL A 313 8.94 -14.88 4.17
C VAL A 313 9.80 -15.41 5.32
N PRO A 314 10.53 -14.54 6.06
CA PRO A 314 11.54 -14.98 7.02
C PRO A 314 10.95 -15.80 8.17
N ILE A 315 11.42 -17.03 8.33
CA ILE A 315 10.98 -17.99 9.35
C ILE A 315 11.22 -17.49 10.77
N GLU A 316 12.28 -16.72 10.99
CA GLU A 316 12.63 -16.13 12.29
C GLU A 316 11.48 -15.27 12.84
N GLY A 317 10.81 -14.53 11.94
CA GLY A 317 9.65 -13.73 12.30
C GLY A 317 8.43 -14.59 12.65
N ALA A 318 8.25 -15.74 12.02
CA ALA A 318 7.20 -16.69 12.38
C ALA A 318 7.41 -17.24 13.80
N TRP A 319 8.64 -17.60 14.16
CA TRP A 319 8.98 -18.02 15.54
C TRP A 319 8.72 -16.93 16.57
N ILE A 320 9.09 -15.68 16.26
CA ILE A 320 8.84 -14.53 17.15
C ILE A 320 7.33 -14.34 17.35
N SER A 321 6.57 -14.30 16.27
CA SER A 321 5.12 -14.10 16.30
C SER A 321 4.40 -15.26 17.01
N PHE A 322 4.83 -16.49 16.77
CA PHE A 322 4.31 -17.65 17.48
C PHE A 322 4.55 -17.55 18.99
N ARG A 323 5.77 -17.22 19.43
CA ARG A 323 6.07 -17.09 20.86
C ARG A 323 5.27 -16.00 21.54
N GLN A 324 5.09 -14.85 20.89
CA GLN A 324 4.25 -13.75 21.41
C GLN A 324 2.80 -14.20 21.55
N SER A 325 2.24 -14.83 20.53
CA SER A 325 0.88 -15.35 20.54
C SER A 325 0.71 -16.47 21.57
N LYS A 326 1.63 -17.43 21.63
CA LYS A 326 1.63 -18.56 22.58
C LYS A 326 1.57 -18.10 24.04
N ARG A 327 2.28 -16.99 24.35
CA ARG A 327 2.24 -16.39 25.68
C ARG A 327 0.83 -15.91 26.04
N ILE A 328 0.13 -15.27 25.10
CA ILE A 328 -1.25 -14.81 25.33
C ILE A 328 -2.22 -15.98 25.46
N TYR A 329 -2.10 -17.00 24.60
CA TYR A 329 -2.89 -18.22 24.72
C TYR A 329 -2.66 -18.94 26.04
N GLY A 330 -1.40 -18.96 26.54
CA GLY A 330 -1.07 -19.51 27.86
C GLY A 330 -1.70 -18.72 29.01
N ARG A 331 -1.71 -17.38 28.93
CA ARG A 331 -2.38 -16.52 29.93
C ARG A 331 -3.90 -16.68 29.93
N LEU A 332 -4.49 -17.07 28.79
CA LEU A 332 -5.91 -17.42 28.68
C LEU A 332 -6.20 -18.88 29.08
N GLY A 333 -5.20 -19.68 29.45
CA GLY A 333 -5.35 -21.08 29.86
C GLY A 333 -5.61 -22.07 28.73
N VAL A 334 -5.35 -21.69 27.47
CA VAL A 334 -5.65 -22.47 26.25
C VAL A 334 -4.41 -22.65 25.35
N SER A 335 -3.25 -22.94 25.93
CA SER A 335 -1.99 -23.07 25.20
C SER A 335 -2.06 -24.03 24.02
N GLU A 336 -2.84 -25.10 24.08
CA GLU A 336 -3.03 -26.11 23.03
C GLU A 336 -3.77 -25.59 21.81
N CYS A 337 -4.44 -24.43 21.92
CA CYS A 337 -5.15 -23.81 20.83
C CYS A 337 -4.25 -23.02 19.86
N ILE A 338 -2.94 -22.96 20.08
CA ILE A 338 -2.01 -22.39 19.11
C ILE A 338 -0.79 -23.28 18.93
N ASP A 339 -0.43 -23.51 17.66
CA ASP A 339 0.77 -24.26 17.31
C ASP A 339 1.43 -23.69 16.06
N LEU A 340 2.67 -24.14 15.78
CA LEU A 340 3.45 -23.79 14.60
C LEU A 340 4.01 -25.05 13.96
N VAL A 341 3.81 -25.24 12.67
CA VAL A 341 4.42 -26.30 11.87
C VAL A 341 5.39 -25.70 10.87
N GLU A 342 6.62 -26.23 10.91
CA GLU A 342 7.70 -25.89 10.00
C GLU A 342 7.90 -27.03 8.99
N ALA A 343 8.09 -26.67 7.72
CA ALA A 343 8.48 -27.62 6.68
C ALA A 343 9.78 -27.14 6.02
N ASP A 344 10.74 -28.06 5.80
CA ASP A 344 11.95 -27.75 5.05
C ASP A 344 11.66 -27.67 3.54
N GLU A 345 10.90 -26.66 3.18
CA GLU A 345 10.36 -26.43 1.85
C GLU A 345 10.59 -24.99 1.41
N LYS A 346 10.40 -24.71 0.10
CA LYS A 346 10.30 -23.38 -0.46
C LYS A 346 8.89 -22.82 -0.25
N HIS A 347 8.73 -21.52 -0.55
CA HIS A 347 7.44 -20.85 -0.51
C HIS A 347 6.35 -21.61 -1.28
N GLY A 348 5.27 -21.99 -0.60
CA GLY A 348 4.13 -22.68 -1.22
C GLY A 348 3.28 -23.45 -0.22
N PHE A 349 2.07 -23.81 -0.61
CA PHE A 349 1.21 -24.71 0.19
C PHE A 349 1.62 -26.17 -0.08
N THR A 350 2.80 -26.53 0.36
CA THR A 350 3.44 -27.83 0.10
C THR A 350 2.73 -28.96 0.83
N LYS A 351 3.00 -30.21 0.41
CA LYS A 351 2.33 -31.40 0.99
C LYS A 351 2.45 -31.48 2.52
N PRO A 352 3.62 -31.27 3.17
CA PRO A 352 3.70 -31.28 4.63
C PRO A 352 2.78 -30.24 5.29
N LEU A 353 2.71 -29.01 4.74
CA LEU A 353 1.86 -27.95 5.26
C LEU A 353 0.37 -28.23 5.06
N ARG A 354 -0.02 -28.84 3.92
CA ARG A 354 -1.41 -29.23 3.67
C ARG A 354 -1.85 -30.35 4.62
N VAL A 355 -1.02 -31.36 4.84
CA VAL A 355 -1.29 -32.46 5.78
C VAL A 355 -1.48 -31.92 7.19
N ALA A 356 -0.62 -30.99 7.63
CA ALA A 356 -0.76 -30.35 8.93
C ALA A 356 -2.05 -29.56 9.07
N ALA A 357 -2.43 -28.78 8.03
CA ALA A 357 -3.68 -28.03 8.00
C ALA A 357 -4.90 -28.97 8.08
N VAL A 358 -4.94 -30.06 7.29
CA VAL A 358 -6.02 -31.04 7.31
C VAL A 358 -6.16 -31.68 8.70
N ARG A 359 -5.04 -32.09 9.32
CA ARG A 359 -5.04 -32.65 10.66
C ARG A 359 -5.58 -31.64 11.69
N TRP A 360 -5.15 -30.38 11.61
CA TRP A 360 -5.62 -29.28 12.48
C TRP A 360 -7.13 -29.11 12.41
N PHE A 361 -7.71 -29.01 11.20
CA PHE A 361 -9.15 -28.88 11.03
C PHE A 361 -9.90 -30.13 11.45
N ARG A 362 -9.38 -31.35 11.21
CA ARG A 362 -9.99 -32.56 11.74
C ARG A 362 -10.08 -32.55 13.25
N ARG A 363 -9.01 -32.12 13.94
CA ARG A 363 -9.01 -32.00 15.39
C ARG A 363 -10.09 -31.04 15.88
N TRP A 364 -10.12 -29.84 15.34
CA TRP A 364 -10.95 -28.78 15.89
C TRP A 364 -12.38 -28.69 15.31
N LEU A 365 -12.60 -29.18 14.09
CA LEU A 365 -13.93 -29.16 13.48
C LEU A 365 -14.65 -30.52 13.53
N LEU A 366 -13.92 -31.63 13.61
CA LEU A 366 -14.48 -32.99 13.64
C LEU A 366 -14.20 -33.74 14.95
N GLY A 367 -13.40 -33.21 15.87
CA GLY A 367 -13.00 -33.90 17.11
C GLY A 367 -12.09 -35.11 16.87
N ARG A 368 -11.32 -35.13 15.77
CA ARG A 368 -10.47 -36.28 15.39
C ARG A 368 -9.00 -35.82 15.28
N ASP A 369 -8.12 -36.43 16.05
CA ASP A 369 -6.66 -36.14 16.08
C ASP A 369 -5.81 -37.35 15.69
N ASP A 370 -6.28 -38.15 14.74
CA ASP A 370 -5.54 -39.25 14.16
C ASP A 370 -4.62 -38.81 13.03
N ALA A 371 -3.68 -39.67 12.66
CA ALA A 371 -2.73 -39.41 11.58
C ALA A 371 -3.43 -39.18 10.24
N VAL A 372 -2.96 -38.21 9.50
CA VAL A 372 -3.48 -37.82 8.17
C VAL A 372 -2.39 -38.06 7.13
N GLY A 373 -2.76 -38.71 6.02
CA GLY A 373 -1.93 -38.83 4.83
C GLY A 373 -2.61 -38.15 3.63
N GLU A 374 -1.84 -37.49 2.78
CA GLU A 374 -2.36 -37.00 1.51
C GLU A 374 -2.32 -38.13 0.47
N GLN A 375 -3.51 -38.59 0.08
CA GLN A 375 -3.68 -39.59 -0.98
C GLN A 375 -3.42 -38.98 -2.37
N PRO A 376 -2.95 -39.77 -3.35
CA PRO A 376 -2.84 -39.31 -4.74
C PRO A 376 -4.17 -38.70 -5.22
N TRP A 377 -4.09 -37.65 -6.01
CA TRP A 377 -5.24 -36.95 -6.54
C TRP A 377 -4.96 -36.46 -7.98
N THR A 378 -6.01 -36.34 -8.78
CA THR A 378 -5.92 -35.82 -10.15
C THR A 378 -6.56 -34.44 -10.19
N PRO A 379 -5.85 -33.40 -10.68
CA PRO A 379 -6.42 -32.07 -10.82
C PRO A 379 -7.49 -32.04 -11.92
N HIS A 380 -8.57 -31.29 -11.68
CA HIS A 380 -9.42 -30.82 -12.77
C HIS A 380 -8.63 -29.78 -13.58
N ARG A 381 -8.91 -29.68 -14.87
CA ARG A 381 -8.36 -28.61 -15.71
C ARG A 381 -8.92 -27.25 -15.24
N ASP A 382 -8.16 -26.19 -15.41
CA ASP A 382 -8.58 -24.86 -14.99
C ASP A 382 -9.89 -24.43 -15.66
N GLU A 383 -10.06 -24.78 -16.96
CA GLU A 383 -11.27 -24.50 -17.72
C GLU A 383 -12.50 -25.24 -17.19
N ASP A 384 -12.35 -26.43 -16.64
CA ASP A 384 -13.44 -27.20 -16.05
C ASP A 384 -13.98 -26.54 -14.77
N LEU A 385 -13.11 -25.81 -14.02
CA LEU A 385 -13.45 -25.06 -12.82
C LEU A 385 -13.94 -23.63 -13.12
N GLN A 386 -13.94 -23.20 -14.35
CA GLN A 386 -14.41 -21.88 -14.76
C GLN A 386 -15.91 -21.75 -14.50
N CYS A 387 -16.29 -20.61 -13.89
CA CYS A 387 -17.65 -20.31 -13.46
C CYS A 387 -18.43 -19.41 -14.42
N THR A 388 -17.71 -18.67 -15.27
CA THR A 388 -18.31 -17.76 -16.25
C THR A 388 -18.05 -18.24 -17.69
N PRO A 389 -18.92 -17.95 -18.64
CA PRO A 389 -18.74 -18.46 -20.02
C PRO A 389 -17.44 -18.02 -20.68
N GLN A 390 -16.92 -16.84 -20.35
CA GLN A 390 -15.72 -16.26 -20.95
C GLN A 390 -14.51 -16.27 -20.00
N GLY A 391 -14.59 -16.90 -18.82
CA GLY A 391 -13.53 -16.84 -17.82
C GLY A 391 -13.31 -15.46 -17.22
N GLN A 392 -14.36 -14.59 -17.22
CA GLN A 392 -14.27 -13.20 -16.77
C GLN A 392 -15.60 -12.69 -16.22
N VAL A 393 -15.62 -12.25 -14.97
CA VAL A 393 -16.82 -11.73 -14.31
C VAL A 393 -17.31 -10.41 -14.91
N LEU A 394 -16.43 -9.56 -15.44
CA LEU A 394 -16.80 -8.29 -16.04
C LEU A 394 -17.58 -8.43 -17.35
N ALA A 395 -17.60 -9.64 -17.93
CA ALA A 395 -18.43 -9.97 -19.08
C ALA A 395 -19.88 -10.37 -18.69
N LEU A 396 -20.19 -10.50 -17.41
CA LEU A 396 -21.54 -10.80 -16.92
C LEU A 396 -22.43 -9.55 -16.96
N GLU A 397 -23.69 -9.75 -17.20
CA GLU A 397 -24.68 -8.66 -17.19
C GLU A 397 -24.74 -7.97 -15.81
N GLY A 398 -24.71 -6.64 -15.81
CA GLY A 398 -24.72 -5.82 -14.59
C GLY A 398 -23.44 -5.92 -13.77
N ALA A 399 -22.34 -6.47 -14.32
CA ALA A 399 -21.05 -6.52 -13.66
C ALA A 399 -20.49 -5.12 -13.47
N ARG A 400 -19.85 -4.91 -12.33
CA ARG A 400 -19.09 -3.70 -12.00
C ARG A 400 -17.65 -4.04 -11.66
N SER A 401 -16.73 -3.26 -12.16
CA SER A 401 -15.32 -3.32 -11.78
C SER A 401 -15.07 -2.65 -10.42
N LEU A 402 -13.93 -2.95 -9.82
CA LEU A 402 -13.45 -2.25 -8.62
C LEU A 402 -13.32 -0.74 -8.87
N PHE A 403 -12.87 -0.34 -10.06
CA PHE A 403 -12.71 1.06 -10.45
C PHE A 403 -14.04 1.82 -10.53
N GLU A 404 -15.12 1.15 -10.99
CA GLU A 404 -16.47 1.74 -10.98
C GLU A 404 -16.96 1.94 -9.56
N LEU A 405 -16.78 0.97 -8.67
CA LEU A 405 -17.13 1.12 -7.26
C LEU A 405 -16.40 2.30 -6.60
N GLN A 406 -15.14 2.51 -6.94
CA GLN A 406 -14.34 3.62 -6.42
C GLN A 406 -14.79 4.97 -6.97
N ARG A 407 -15.09 5.08 -8.28
CA ARG A 407 -15.64 6.30 -8.89
C ARG A 407 -16.98 6.68 -8.28
N GLU A 408 -17.87 5.71 -8.08
CA GLU A 408 -19.15 5.95 -7.42
C GLU A 408 -18.97 6.40 -5.95
N ALA A 409 -18.03 5.77 -5.22
CA ALA A 409 -17.72 6.20 -3.86
C ALA A 409 -17.18 7.63 -3.82
N ALA A 410 -16.27 7.98 -4.73
CA ALA A 410 -15.73 9.33 -4.84
C ALA A 410 -16.80 10.36 -5.20
N ALA A 411 -17.72 10.02 -6.11
CA ALA A 411 -18.84 10.90 -6.47
C ALA A 411 -19.78 11.16 -5.27
N ARG A 412 -20.11 10.13 -4.48
CA ARG A 412 -20.88 10.28 -3.24
C ARG A 412 -20.15 11.16 -2.21
N LEU A 413 -18.85 10.94 -2.03
CA LEU A 413 -18.02 11.76 -1.14
C LEU A 413 -17.97 13.22 -1.59
N GLN A 414 -17.89 13.49 -2.88
CA GLN A 414 -17.89 14.85 -3.42
C GLN A 414 -19.16 15.61 -3.05
N GLN A 415 -20.33 14.98 -3.14
CA GLN A 415 -21.62 15.62 -2.81
C GLN A 415 -21.69 16.10 -1.36
N THR A 416 -21.09 15.37 -0.42
CA THR A 416 -21.05 15.75 1.01
C THR A 416 -19.88 16.67 1.34
N ARG A 417 -18.73 16.44 0.72
CA ARG A 417 -17.48 17.19 0.97
C ARG A 417 -17.57 18.63 0.53
N GLU A 418 -18.07 18.91 -0.69
CA GLU A 418 -18.04 20.27 -1.25
C GLU A 418 -18.79 21.30 -0.42
N PRO A 419 -20.03 21.06 0.07
CA PRO A 419 -20.69 21.98 0.98
C PRO A 419 -19.89 22.19 2.28
N GLN A 420 -19.45 21.10 2.92
CA GLN A 420 -18.71 21.16 4.17
C GLN A 420 -17.40 21.96 4.03
N TRP A 421 -16.69 21.78 2.91
CA TRP A 421 -15.45 22.52 2.64
C TRP A 421 -15.72 24.04 2.48
N ARG A 422 -16.80 24.41 1.79
CA ARG A 422 -17.15 25.81 1.58
C ARG A 422 -17.59 26.55 2.84
N GLU A 423 -18.16 25.84 3.80
CA GLU A 423 -18.59 26.41 5.09
C GLU A 423 -17.41 26.66 6.05
N GLN A 424 -16.26 26.01 5.83
CA GLN A 424 -15.09 26.16 6.68
C GLN A 424 -14.39 27.51 6.48
N THR A 425 -13.85 28.06 7.56
CA THR A 425 -12.91 29.17 7.50
C THR A 425 -11.57 28.72 6.90
N ILE A 426 -10.81 29.68 6.36
CA ILE A 426 -9.42 29.42 5.86
C ILE A 426 -8.55 28.70 6.89
N SER A 427 -8.69 29.08 8.17
CA SER A 427 -7.92 28.46 9.27
C SER A 427 -8.31 27.00 9.49
N GLU A 428 -9.59 26.68 9.39
CA GLU A 428 -10.07 25.29 9.50
C GLU A 428 -9.64 24.45 8.31
N GLN A 429 -9.79 24.95 7.09
CA GLN A 429 -9.32 24.30 5.88
C GLN A 429 -7.82 23.97 5.95
N ARG A 430 -6.99 24.93 6.38
CA ARG A 430 -5.54 24.71 6.56
C ARG A 430 -5.24 23.63 7.61
N ARG A 431 -5.93 23.65 8.76
CA ARG A 431 -5.76 22.61 9.79
C ARG A 431 -6.15 21.24 9.27
N GLN A 432 -7.27 21.17 8.55
CA GLN A 432 -7.73 19.93 7.94
C GLN A 432 -6.74 19.40 6.92
N VAL A 433 -6.21 20.25 6.03
CA VAL A 433 -5.17 19.84 5.05
C VAL A 433 -3.94 19.28 5.78
N LYS A 434 -3.39 20.01 6.77
CA LYS A 434 -2.23 19.53 7.54
C LYS A 434 -2.50 18.18 8.21
N HIS A 435 -3.66 18.04 8.83
CA HIS A 435 -4.07 16.79 9.50
C HIS A 435 -4.15 15.62 8.54
N VAL A 436 -4.87 15.79 7.42
CA VAL A 436 -5.13 14.72 6.44
C VAL A 436 -3.85 14.20 5.79
N VAL A 437 -2.89 15.08 5.47
CA VAL A 437 -1.61 14.65 4.87
C VAL A 437 -0.55 14.26 5.92
N GLY A 438 -0.81 14.46 7.20
CA GLY A 438 0.13 14.15 8.29
C GLY A 438 1.28 15.15 8.44
N MET A 439 1.07 16.44 8.08
CA MET A 439 2.05 17.50 8.31
C MET A 439 2.09 17.91 9.78
N GLN A 440 3.25 18.34 10.26
CA GLN A 440 3.35 18.97 11.58
C GLN A 440 2.53 20.26 11.63
N ALA A 441 1.94 20.54 12.81
CA ALA A 441 1.07 21.70 12.98
C ALA A 441 1.80 23.02 12.70
N ASP A 442 3.00 23.17 13.25
CA ASP A 442 3.80 24.38 13.12
C ASP A 442 5.23 24.06 12.66
N MET A 443 5.75 24.90 11.81
CA MET A 443 7.15 24.88 11.41
C MET A 443 7.95 25.79 12.36
N GLY A 444 9.00 25.23 12.94
CA GLY A 444 9.97 26.01 13.71
C GLY A 444 10.76 26.99 12.85
N ASP A 445 11.64 27.76 13.48
CA ASP A 445 12.54 28.65 12.76
C ASP A 445 13.52 27.93 11.82
N GLY A 446 13.73 26.63 12.05
CA GLY A 446 14.67 25.80 11.28
C GLY A 446 16.14 26.15 11.56
N LYS A 447 17.00 25.19 11.31
CA LYS A 447 18.45 25.37 11.41
C LYS A 447 18.96 26.14 10.20
N PRO A 448 20.08 26.91 10.32
CA PRO A 448 20.79 27.47 9.16
C PRO A 448 21.19 26.34 8.19
N ALA A 449 21.10 26.62 6.91
CA ALA A 449 21.63 25.71 5.89
C ALA A 449 23.17 25.68 5.95
N GLU A 450 23.75 24.50 5.88
CA GLU A 450 25.19 24.29 5.88
C GLU A 450 25.73 24.44 4.45
N LEU A 451 26.73 25.28 4.27
CA LEU A 451 27.44 25.43 2.99
C LEU A 451 28.46 24.29 2.81
N ARG A 452 28.32 23.55 1.71
CA ARG A 452 29.19 22.40 1.36
C ARG A 452 30.19 22.75 0.24
N GLY A 453 30.21 23.98 -0.24
CA GLY A 453 31.10 24.52 -1.25
C GLY A 453 30.37 25.20 -2.39
N ASP A 454 31.15 25.85 -3.25
CA ASP A 454 30.68 26.67 -4.36
C ASP A 454 31.17 26.11 -5.69
N VAL A 455 30.36 26.27 -6.75
CA VAL A 455 30.73 25.99 -8.14
C VAL A 455 30.53 27.26 -8.95
N ARG A 456 31.59 27.74 -9.58
CA ARG A 456 31.54 28.96 -10.42
C ARG A 456 31.11 28.60 -11.84
N ARG A 457 30.13 29.35 -12.36
CA ARG A 457 29.72 29.31 -13.77
C ARG A 457 29.73 30.69 -14.40
N GLN A 458 29.55 30.78 -15.71
CA GLN A 458 29.53 32.07 -16.39
C GLN A 458 28.27 32.86 -16.00
N GLY A 459 28.48 34.00 -15.32
CA GLY A 459 27.39 34.89 -14.90
C GLY A 459 26.74 34.57 -13.58
N TYR A 460 27.10 33.46 -12.88
CA TYR A 460 26.55 33.10 -11.58
C TYR A 460 27.43 32.12 -10.78
N THR A 461 27.12 31.98 -9.49
CA THR A 461 27.71 30.99 -8.58
C THR A 461 26.66 30.06 -8.09
N ILE A 462 26.93 28.75 -7.97
CA ILE A 462 26.09 27.74 -7.38
C ILE A 462 26.65 27.39 -6.00
N GLN A 463 25.88 27.63 -4.93
CA GLN A 463 26.22 27.20 -3.57
C GLN A 463 25.57 25.85 -3.30
N ARG A 464 26.38 24.86 -2.91
CA ARG A 464 25.88 23.53 -2.47
C ARG A 464 25.49 23.64 -1.02
N LEU A 465 24.23 23.36 -0.70
CA LEU A 465 23.66 23.53 0.65
C LEU A 465 23.09 22.22 1.16
N ARG A 466 23.43 21.85 2.40
CA ARG A 466 22.75 20.83 3.16
C ARG A 466 21.73 21.52 4.11
N ILE A 467 20.45 21.23 3.90
CA ILE A 467 19.36 21.79 4.69
C ILE A 467 18.80 20.69 5.60
N THR A 468 18.79 20.90 6.90
CA THR A 468 18.16 19.96 7.85
C THR A 468 16.70 20.37 8.04
N ALA A 469 15.76 19.49 7.66
CA ALA A 469 14.33 19.65 7.92
C ALA A 469 14.03 19.54 9.42
N ASP A 470 12.86 20.01 9.85
CA ASP A 470 12.48 20.04 11.26
C ASP A 470 12.37 18.63 11.90
N ASP A 471 12.14 17.60 11.06
CA ASP A 471 12.10 16.18 11.45
C ASP A 471 13.47 15.47 11.34
N GLY A 472 14.53 16.24 11.09
CA GLY A 472 15.90 15.74 10.99
C GLY A 472 16.29 15.15 9.64
N PHE A 473 15.40 15.15 8.62
CA PHE A 473 15.75 14.71 7.30
C PHE A 473 16.68 15.71 6.60
N GLU A 474 17.69 15.25 5.89
CA GLU A 474 18.64 16.10 5.18
C GLU A 474 18.22 16.29 3.71
N LEU A 475 18.00 17.58 3.33
CA LEU A 475 17.61 17.98 2.00
C LEU A 475 18.82 18.60 1.30
N PRO A 476 19.36 17.95 0.26
CA PRO A 476 20.40 18.55 -0.56
C PRO A 476 19.82 19.64 -1.49
N ALA A 477 20.50 20.76 -1.60
CA ALA A 477 20.05 21.91 -2.36
C ALA A 477 21.19 22.60 -3.11
N LEU A 478 20.84 23.24 -4.22
CA LEU A 478 21.71 24.14 -5.00
C LEU A 478 21.09 25.54 -5.00
N HIS A 479 21.83 26.51 -4.45
CA HIS A 479 21.42 27.90 -4.46
C HIS A 479 22.21 28.67 -5.54
N PHE A 480 21.52 29.10 -6.56
CA PHE A 480 22.07 29.85 -7.69
C PHE A 480 22.04 31.34 -7.39
N LEU A 481 23.20 31.96 -7.44
CA LEU A 481 23.43 33.38 -7.13
C LEU A 481 23.89 34.08 -8.38
N PRO A 482 23.06 34.93 -9.04
CA PRO A 482 23.49 35.68 -10.23
C PRO A 482 24.53 36.74 -9.88
N ASP A 483 25.50 36.97 -10.79
CA ASP A 483 26.52 38.04 -10.62
C ASP A 483 25.87 39.42 -10.66
N LYS A 484 24.88 39.60 -11.52
CA LYS A 484 24.04 40.80 -11.60
C LYS A 484 22.67 40.51 -11.05
N LYS A 485 22.49 40.83 -9.78
CA LYS A 485 21.24 40.59 -9.09
C LYS A 485 20.20 41.68 -9.40
N ASP A 486 19.02 41.29 -9.79
CA ASP A 486 17.85 42.15 -9.84
C ASP A 486 17.29 42.30 -8.42
N ALA A 487 17.38 43.54 -7.88
CA ALA A 487 16.93 43.81 -6.50
C ALA A 487 15.42 43.62 -6.33
N ASP A 488 14.61 43.75 -7.35
CA ASP A 488 13.16 43.63 -7.34
C ASP A 488 12.69 42.22 -7.63
N ALA A 489 13.56 41.35 -8.17
CA ALA A 489 13.20 39.98 -8.50
C ALA A 489 12.82 39.20 -7.24
N VAL A 490 11.69 38.48 -7.34
CA VAL A 490 11.24 37.53 -6.31
C VAL A 490 12.02 36.22 -6.45
N PRO A 491 12.67 35.70 -5.39
CA PRO A 491 13.45 34.47 -5.48
C PRO A 491 12.58 33.27 -5.84
N LEU A 492 13.17 32.28 -6.52
CA LEU A 492 12.46 31.11 -7.07
C LEU A 492 12.87 29.83 -6.37
N LEU A 493 11.91 29.06 -5.90
CA LEU A 493 12.07 27.67 -5.48
C LEU A 493 11.78 26.75 -6.67
N TRP A 494 12.72 25.88 -7.03
CA TRP A 494 12.60 24.95 -8.15
C TRP A 494 12.51 23.50 -7.65
N LEU A 495 11.47 22.79 -8.10
CA LEU A 495 11.15 21.42 -7.70
C LEU A 495 10.93 20.56 -8.94
N GLN A 496 11.78 19.54 -9.18
CA GLN A 496 11.60 18.61 -10.30
C GLN A 496 11.99 17.18 -9.93
N PRO A 497 11.33 16.16 -10.51
CA PRO A 497 11.57 14.75 -10.17
C PRO A 497 12.97 14.24 -10.53
N GLU A 498 13.59 14.80 -11.56
CA GLU A 498 14.95 14.44 -11.99
C GLU A 498 16.03 14.92 -11.02
N GLY A 499 15.64 15.75 -10.05
CA GLY A 499 16.52 16.27 -9.01
C GLY A 499 17.21 17.59 -9.37
N LYS A 500 17.80 18.23 -8.35
CA LYS A 500 18.44 19.53 -8.45
C LYS A 500 19.65 19.57 -9.40
N ALA A 501 20.38 18.45 -9.54
CA ALA A 501 21.53 18.36 -10.44
C ALA A 501 21.10 18.45 -11.91
N ALA A 502 20.00 17.78 -12.28
CA ALA A 502 19.41 17.89 -13.62
C ALA A 502 18.87 19.31 -13.90
N ALA A 503 18.32 19.98 -12.88
CA ALA A 503 17.90 21.38 -12.99
C ALA A 503 19.06 22.34 -13.27
N ALA A 504 20.28 21.96 -12.87
CA ALA A 504 21.50 22.77 -13.03
C ALA A 504 22.16 22.64 -14.40
N ASN A 505 21.53 22.00 -15.39
CA ASN A 505 22.09 21.89 -16.75
C ASN A 505 22.27 23.27 -17.38
N VAL A 506 23.44 23.47 -18.01
CA VAL A 506 23.74 24.69 -18.78
C VAL A 506 22.78 24.77 -19.98
N GLY A 507 22.22 25.94 -20.24
CA GLY A 507 21.19 26.15 -21.26
C GLY A 507 19.79 25.68 -20.84
N GLY A 508 19.64 25.16 -19.61
CA GLY A 508 18.35 24.71 -19.09
C GLY A 508 17.40 25.85 -18.66
N ALA A 509 16.13 25.51 -18.46
CA ALA A 509 15.10 26.49 -18.09
C ALA A 509 15.43 27.27 -16.80
N LEU A 510 16.05 26.62 -15.79
CA LEU A 510 16.44 27.25 -14.54
C LEU A 510 17.50 28.32 -14.76
N GLU A 511 18.50 28.05 -15.61
CA GLU A 511 19.60 28.98 -15.87
C GLU A 511 19.11 30.30 -16.45
N ALA A 512 18.08 30.29 -17.30
CA ALA A 512 17.48 31.52 -17.86
C ALA A 512 16.96 32.47 -16.75
N TYR A 513 16.35 31.93 -15.68
CA TYR A 513 15.95 32.74 -14.54
C TYR A 513 17.14 33.34 -13.79
N VAL A 514 18.23 32.57 -13.64
CA VAL A 514 19.45 33.05 -12.95
C VAL A 514 20.15 34.16 -13.76
N LEU A 515 20.32 33.95 -15.06
CA LEU A 515 20.94 34.95 -15.94
C LEU A 515 20.10 36.22 -16.07
N ALA A 516 18.78 36.15 -15.85
CA ALA A 516 17.88 37.29 -15.72
C ALA A 516 18.00 38.02 -14.35
N GLY A 517 18.96 37.66 -13.50
CA GLY A 517 19.23 38.32 -12.22
C GLY A 517 18.47 37.77 -11.03
N ARG A 518 17.82 36.62 -11.17
CA ARG A 518 16.96 36.03 -10.13
C ARG A 518 17.71 34.97 -9.31
N GLU A 519 17.63 35.03 -7.96
CA GLU A 519 18.13 33.95 -7.12
C GLU A 519 17.20 32.74 -7.20
N VAL A 520 17.78 31.54 -7.37
CA VAL A 520 17.01 30.29 -7.47
C VAL A 520 17.55 29.27 -6.49
N LEU A 521 16.66 28.62 -5.74
CA LEU A 521 16.98 27.46 -4.90
C LEU A 521 16.36 26.20 -5.50
N ALA A 522 17.16 25.27 -5.98
CA ALA A 522 16.70 23.94 -6.38
C ALA A 522 16.97 22.96 -5.24
N ILE A 523 15.95 22.21 -4.80
CA ILE A 523 16.08 21.21 -3.72
C ILE A 523 15.70 19.82 -4.21
N ASP A 524 16.39 18.81 -3.70
CA ASP A 524 15.91 17.44 -3.77
C ASP A 524 15.03 17.18 -2.57
N VAL A 525 13.72 17.12 -2.77
CA VAL A 525 12.79 16.67 -1.73
C VAL A 525 13.00 15.17 -1.50
N ARG A 526 12.59 14.67 -0.34
CA ARG A 526 12.81 13.27 0.02
C ARG A 526 12.28 12.28 -1.01
N GLY A 527 13.14 11.34 -1.39
CA GLY A 527 12.87 10.33 -2.41
C GLY A 527 13.21 10.75 -3.85
N TYR A 528 13.78 11.93 -4.06
CA TYR A 528 14.22 12.43 -5.37
C TYR A 528 15.69 12.87 -5.37
N GLY A 529 16.30 12.95 -6.53
CA GLY A 529 17.70 13.39 -6.70
C GLY A 529 18.67 12.56 -5.85
N GLU A 530 19.50 13.21 -5.02
CA GLU A 530 20.47 12.50 -4.15
C GLU A 530 19.80 11.66 -3.04
N THR A 531 18.53 11.89 -2.75
CA THR A 531 17.77 11.10 -1.79
C THR A 531 16.90 10.03 -2.46
N ALA A 532 17.04 9.86 -3.79
CA ALA A 532 16.27 8.88 -4.56
C ALA A 532 16.54 7.45 -4.08
N THR A 533 15.50 6.62 -4.16
CA THR A 533 15.59 5.21 -3.78
C THR A 533 15.64 4.33 -5.03
N THR A 534 16.23 3.15 -4.90
CA THR A 534 16.14 2.14 -5.95
C THR A 534 14.73 1.57 -5.96
N PRO A 535 14.05 1.52 -7.12
CA PRO A 535 12.70 0.95 -7.19
C PRO A 535 12.64 -0.45 -6.60
N TRP A 536 11.62 -0.70 -5.79
CA TRP A 536 11.38 -2.04 -5.27
C TRP A 536 10.94 -2.98 -6.40
N ARG A 537 11.46 -4.22 -6.39
CA ARG A 537 11.31 -5.18 -7.49
C ARG A 537 9.86 -5.52 -7.90
N PHE A 538 8.88 -5.31 -7.01
CA PHE A 538 7.47 -5.57 -7.27
C PHE A 538 6.67 -4.32 -7.68
N SER A 539 7.28 -3.13 -7.69
CA SER A 539 6.59 -1.89 -8.00
C SER A 539 6.78 -1.44 -9.43
N GLY A 540 7.94 -1.71 -10.02
CA GLY A 540 8.26 -1.17 -11.34
C GLY A 540 8.20 0.37 -11.40
N LYS A 541 8.42 0.93 -12.57
CA LYS A 541 8.36 2.40 -12.78
C LYS A 541 6.95 2.97 -12.64
N ALA A 542 5.92 2.15 -12.90
CA ALA A 542 4.52 2.56 -12.91
C ALA A 542 4.00 3.10 -11.55
N PHE A 543 4.60 2.66 -10.44
CA PHE A 543 4.15 3.06 -9.09
C PHE A 543 5.04 4.12 -8.45
N GLY A 544 6.08 4.59 -9.16
CA GLY A 544 7.10 5.48 -8.62
C GLY A 544 8.25 4.74 -7.95
N ASN A 545 9.35 5.45 -7.74
CA ASN A 545 10.58 4.86 -7.19
C ASN A 545 10.50 4.60 -5.68
N ASN A 546 9.57 5.25 -4.99
CA ASN A 546 9.43 5.22 -3.53
C ASN A 546 8.18 4.46 -3.07
N SER A 547 7.67 3.52 -3.87
CA SER A 547 6.45 2.77 -3.54
C SER A 547 6.57 1.96 -2.23
N ALA A 548 7.74 1.41 -1.92
CA ALA A 548 7.98 0.75 -0.63
C ALA A 548 7.90 1.73 0.54
N GLU A 549 8.53 2.89 0.40
CA GLU A 549 8.53 3.96 1.41
C GLU A 549 7.14 4.60 1.54
N HIS A 550 6.38 4.67 0.44
CA HIS A 550 4.96 5.05 0.48
C HIS A 550 4.17 4.11 1.39
N PHE A 551 4.25 2.79 1.19
CA PHE A 551 3.53 1.83 2.01
C PHE A 551 4.00 1.82 3.47
N ILE A 552 5.31 1.98 3.74
CA ILE A 552 5.81 2.12 5.12
C ILE A 552 5.24 3.39 5.78
N SER A 553 5.25 4.52 5.08
CA SER A 553 4.65 5.77 5.56
C SER A 553 3.14 5.62 5.80
N TYR A 554 2.45 4.95 4.89
CA TYR A 554 1.02 4.65 4.97
C TYR A 554 0.69 3.82 6.22
N MET A 555 1.45 2.77 6.50
CA MET A 555 1.29 1.97 7.72
C MET A 555 1.62 2.77 9.01
N LEU A 556 2.44 3.81 8.92
CA LEU A 556 2.69 4.76 10.00
C LEU A 556 1.59 5.84 10.13
N GLY A 557 0.51 5.78 9.32
CA GLY A 557 -0.56 6.78 9.31
C GLY A 557 -0.14 8.12 8.70
N LYS A 558 0.84 8.13 7.80
CA LYS A 558 1.43 9.32 7.16
C LYS A 558 1.41 9.20 5.64
N SER A 559 1.65 10.30 4.93
CA SER A 559 1.74 10.31 3.47
C SER A 559 3.08 10.89 2.99
N LEU A 560 3.60 10.39 1.85
CA LEU A 560 4.74 11.02 1.18
C LEU A 560 4.41 12.44 0.72
N VAL A 561 3.15 12.70 0.35
CA VAL A 561 2.66 14.06 0.01
C VAL A 561 2.88 15.02 1.16
N GLY A 562 2.51 14.65 2.38
CA GLY A 562 2.69 15.49 3.57
C GLY A 562 4.16 15.74 3.91
N PHE A 563 4.99 14.72 3.81
CA PHE A 563 6.43 14.86 4.02
C PHE A 563 7.07 15.80 2.98
N ARG A 564 6.78 15.60 1.69
CA ARG A 564 7.30 16.42 0.59
C ARG A 564 6.76 17.85 0.62
N ALA A 565 5.51 18.05 1.03
CA ALA A 565 4.97 19.39 1.25
C ALA A 565 5.72 20.12 2.38
N SER A 566 6.10 19.41 3.44
CA SER A 566 6.96 19.97 4.49
C SER A 566 8.36 20.32 3.95
N ASP A 567 8.94 19.49 3.09
CA ASP A 567 10.23 19.78 2.43
C ASP A 567 10.15 21.06 1.56
N CYS A 568 9.04 21.23 0.82
CA CYS A 568 8.78 22.44 0.03
C CYS A 568 8.75 23.69 0.94
N LEU A 569 8.10 23.59 2.10
CA LEU A 569 8.08 24.69 3.09
C LEU A 569 9.47 24.97 3.67
N VAL A 570 10.25 23.93 3.95
CA VAL A 570 11.65 24.08 4.40
C VAL A 570 12.50 24.79 3.34
N GLY A 571 12.35 24.42 2.07
CA GLY A 571 13.01 25.11 0.96
C GLY A 571 12.60 26.58 0.84
N ALA A 572 11.30 26.86 0.89
CA ALA A 572 10.77 28.23 0.85
C ALA A 572 11.25 29.07 2.04
N ARG A 573 11.22 28.51 3.28
CA ARG A 573 11.75 29.17 4.47
C ARG A 573 13.24 29.49 4.34
N THR A 574 14.02 28.54 3.87
CA THR A 574 15.47 28.72 3.67
C THR A 574 15.75 29.83 2.66
N LEU A 575 15.08 29.83 1.51
CA LEU A 575 15.26 30.84 0.49
C LEU A 575 14.84 32.23 0.95
N ARG A 576 13.71 32.35 1.65
CA ARG A 576 13.25 33.61 2.26
C ARG A 576 14.27 34.18 3.27
N LYS A 577 14.83 33.35 4.15
CA LYS A 577 15.86 33.77 5.13
C LYS A 577 17.15 34.22 4.47
N ARG A 578 17.60 33.50 3.43
CA ARG A 578 18.85 33.82 2.72
C ARG A 578 18.74 35.09 1.88
N THR A 579 17.58 35.36 1.31
CA THR A 579 17.35 36.53 0.45
C THR A 579 16.76 37.75 1.16
N GLY A 580 16.26 37.59 2.39
CA GLY A 580 15.55 38.64 3.14
C GLY A 580 14.16 38.97 2.56
N LYS A 581 13.69 38.26 1.52
CA LYS A 581 12.40 38.51 0.89
C LYS A 581 11.25 37.87 1.68
N ARG A 582 10.07 38.52 1.66
CA ARG A 582 8.88 38.04 2.38
C ARG A 582 8.21 36.83 1.73
N ALA A 583 8.30 36.74 0.38
CA ALA A 583 7.68 35.69 -0.40
C ALA A 583 8.65 35.17 -1.46
N VAL A 584 8.37 33.95 -1.95
CA VAL A 584 9.05 33.27 -3.04
C VAL A 584 8.06 32.90 -4.12
N ASP A 585 8.56 32.71 -5.36
CA ASP A 585 7.80 31.98 -6.39
C ASP A 585 8.20 30.49 -6.38
N VAL A 586 7.35 29.65 -6.95
CA VAL A 586 7.62 28.20 -7.04
C VAL A 586 7.38 27.74 -8.48
N VAL A 587 8.30 26.93 -9.00
CA VAL A 587 8.07 26.05 -10.15
C VAL A 587 8.12 24.62 -9.66
N ALA A 588 7.04 23.87 -9.87
CA ALA A 588 6.96 22.45 -9.53
C ALA A 588 6.56 21.63 -10.76
N VAL A 589 7.31 20.55 -11.00
CA VAL A 589 7.20 19.72 -12.20
C VAL A 589 6.67 18.32 -11.84
N GLY A 590 5.76 17.77 -12.63
CA GLY A 590 5.29 16.39 -12.51
C GLY A 590 4.72 16.06 -11.13
N ASP A 591 5.19 14.96 -10.54
CA ASP A 591 4.71 14.44 -9.25
C ASP A 591 4.90 15.43 -8.08
N LEU A 592 5.81 16.40 -8.21
CA LEU A 592 6.06 17.40 -7.16
C LEU A 592 5.03 18.54 -7.14
N GLY A 593 4.14 18.61 -8.11
CA GLY A 593 3.04 19.59 -8.10
C GLY A 593 2.05 19.37 -6.97
N VAL A 594 1.72 18.11 -6.65
CA VAL A 594 0.78 17.78 -5.55
C VAL A 594 1.33 18.25 -4.20
N PRO A 595 2.55 17.87 -3.75
CA PRO A 595 3.10 18.38 -2.50
C PRO A 595 3.33 19.91 -2.52
N ALA A 596 3.75 20.51 -3.63
CA ALA A 596 3.92 21.96 -3.74
C ALA A 596 2.59 22.70 -3.52
N LEU A 597 1.50 22.23 -4.13
CA LEU A 597 0.16 22.83 -3.95
C LEU A 597 -0.31 22.73 -2.48
N HIS A 598 -0.03 21.62 -1.79
CA HIS A 598 -0.32 21.49 -0.36
C HIS A 598 0.49 22.49 0.48
N ALA A 599 1.80 22.61 0.22
CA ALA A 599 2.66 23.57 0.91
C ALA A 599 2.13 25.02 0.75
N VAL A 600 1.76 25.38 -0.48
CA VAL A 600 1.23 26.71 -0.80
C VAL A 600 -0.12 26.94 -0.13
N ALA A 601 -1.04 26.00 -0.20
CA ALA A 601 -2.37 26.12 0.40
C ALA A 601 -2.31 26.33 1.92
N VAL A 602 -1.40 25.64 2.63
CA VAL A 602 -1.27 25.76 4.10
C VAL A 602 -0.47 26.98 4.54
N GLN A 603 0.41 27.54 3.70
CA GLN A 603 1.30 28.65 4.07
C GLN A 603 1.38 29.73 2.97
N ALA A 604 0.24 30.12 2.43
CA ALA A 604 0.10 31.04 1.29
C ALA A 604 0.93 32.33 1.43
N LYS A 605 1.07 32.88 2.66
CA LYS A 605 1.84 34.12 2.93
C LYS A 605 3.32 34.04 2.52
N TRP A 606 3.88 32.85 2.29
CA TRP A 606 5.26 32.68 1.86
C TRP A 606 5.43 32.65 0.34
N PHE A 607 4.32 32.61 -0.40
CA PHE A 607 4.31 32.41 -1.82
C PHE A 607 3.58 33.56 -2.53
N ARG A 608 4.14 34.01 -3.65
CA ARG A 608 3.53 35.00 -4.53
C ARG A 608 2.89 34.32 -5.74
N ARG A 609 3.66 33.50 -6.43
CA ARG A 609 3.27 32.82 -7.67
C ARG A 609 3.73 31.36 -7.66
N VAL A 610 2.89 30.48 -8.17
CA VAL A 610 3.20 29.06 -8.33
C VAL A 610 2.90 28.63 -9.75
N GLU A 611 3.86 27.97 -10.38
CA GLU A 611 3.74 27.38 -11.70
C GLU A 611 3.81 25.85 -11.57
N LEU A 612 2.74 25.16 -11.99
CA LEU A 612 2.56 23.73 -11.94
C LEU A 612 2.67 23.17 -13.37
N GLN A 613 3.78 22.49 -13.67
CA GLN A 613 4.10 21.96 -14.99
C GLN A 613 3.86 20.46 -15.04
N ARG A 614 2.99 19.96 -15.94
CA ARG A 614 2.68 18.52 -16.09
C ARG A 614 2.21 17.85 -14.79
N CYS A 615 1.47 18.59 -13.97
CA CYS A 615 1.03 18.14 -12.65
C CYS A 615 -0.43 17.66 -12.67
N LEU A 616 -0.72 16.72 -11.78
CA LEU A 616 -2.08 16.25 -11.52
C LEU A 616 -2.98 17.43 -11.08
N ARG A 617 -4.18 17.53 -11.66
CA ARG A 617 -5.15 18.62 -11.37
C ARG A 617 -6.26 18.19 -10.41
N SER A 618 -6.55 16.89 -10.34
CA SER A 618 -7.56 16.30 -9.46
C SER A 618 -7.30 14.81 -9.28
N TRP A 619 -7.52 14.28 -8.09
CA TRP A 619 -7.46 12.82 -7.87
C TRP A 619 -8.58 12.06 -8.60
N HIS A 620 -9.65 12.73 -9.05
CA HIS A 620 -10.63 12.13 -9.96
C HIS A 620 -10.02 11.71 -11.31
N GLU A 621 -8.92 12.33 -11.76
CA GLU A 621 -8.20 11.90 -12.96
C GLU A 621 -7.59 10.50 -12.75
N VAL A 622 -6.99 10.26 -11.60
CA VAL A 622 -6.43 8.95 -11.22
C VAL A 622 -7.52 7.87 -11.15
N LEU A 623 -8.73 8.22 -10.67
CA LEU A 623 -9.87 7.29 -10.64
C LEU A 623 -10.44 6.99 -12.03
N ARG A 624 -10.26 7.89 -13.00
CA ARG A 624 -10.67 7.68 -14.40
C ARG A 624 -9.66 6.86 -15.18
N ASP A 625 -8.37 7.05 -14.89
CA ASP A 625 -7.27 6.31 -15.50
C ASP A 625 -6.47 5.55 -14.42
N PRO A 626 -6.91 4.33 -14.07
CA PRO A 626 -6.33 3.57 -12.98
C PRO A 626 -4.90 3.08 -13.25
N VAL A 627 -4.43 3.18 -14.49
CA VAL A 627 -3.05 2.80 -14.89
C VAL A 627 -2.11 4.00 -15.04
N MET A 628 -2.53 5.19 -14.62
CA MET A 628 -1.70 6.38 -14.64
C MET A 628 -0.42 6.18 -13.83
N ASP A 629 0.73 6.33 -14.48
CA ASP A 629 2.05 6.11 -13.89
C ASP A 629 2.36 7.05 -12.71
N GLY A 630 3.09 6.54 -11.71
CA GLY A 630 3.64 7.32 -10.60
C GLY A 630 2.64 7.76 -9.51
N GLN A 631 1.33 7.52 -9.70
CA GLN A 631 0.31 8.13 -8.85
C GLN A 631 0.14 7.49 -7.47
N LEU A 632 0.69 6.32 -7.21
CA LEU A 632 0.66 5.73 -5.86
C LEU A 632 1.31 6.66 -4.82
N GLU A 633 2.44 7.27 -5.14
CA GLU A 633 3.17 8.16 -4.23
C GLU A 633 2.45 9.50 -3.97
N ASN A 634 1.53 9.88 -4.86
CA ASN A 634 0.68 11.08 -4.74
C ASN A 634 -0.65 10.81 -4.06
N THR A 635 -0.90 9.58 -3.59
CA THR A 635 -2.13 9.28 -2.84
C THR A 635 -2.03 9.73 -1.38
N VAL A 636 -3.17 10.12 -0.84
CA VAL A 636 -3.37 10.43 0.59
C VAL A 636 -4.61 9.69 1.07
N HIS A 637 -4.49 8.97 2.19
CA HIS A 637 -5.60 8.14 2.68
C HIS A 637 -6.85 8.96 2.99
N GLY A 638 -7.94 8.60 2.34
CA GLY A 638 -9.26 9.19 2.57
C GLY A 638 -9.38 10.66 2.19
N VAL A 639 -8.44 11.20 1.42
CA VAL A 639 -8.40 12.63 1.09
C VAL A 639 -9.69 13.14 0.46
N LEU A 640 -10.33 12.33 -0.41
CA LEU A 640 -11.59 12.70 -1.07
C LEU A 640 -12.80 12.79 -0.12
N LYS A 641 -12.65 12.41 1.14
CA LYS A 641 -13.61 12.71 2.22
C LYS A 641 -13.55 14.17 2.64
N PHE A 642 -12.43 14.86 2.42
CA PHE A 642 -12.12 16.16 3.00
C PHE A 642 -11.94 17.25 1.96
N TYR A 643 -11.15 17.01 0.90
CA TYR A 643 -10.89 17.94 -0.20
C TYR A 643 -10.34 17.22 -1.44
N ASP A 644 -10.27 17.93 -2.57
CA ASP A 644 -9.52 17.54 -3.77
C ASP A 644 -8.54 18.66 -4.16
N LEU A 645 -7.64 18.42 -5.11
CA LEU A 645 -6.63 19.39 -5.54
C LEU A 645 -7.23 20.73 -6.01
N PRO A 646 -8.39 20.78 -6.72
CA PRO A 646 -9.06 22.06 -7.02
C PRO A 646 -9.49 22.86 -5.78
N ASP A 647 -9.75 22.20 -4.64
CA ASP A 647 -10.06 22.87 -3.38
C ASP A 647 -8.83 23.59 -2.81
N LEU A 648 -7.65 22.94 -2.89
CA LEU A 648 -6.37 23.55 -2.50
C LEU A 648 -5.99 24.72 -3.40
N LEU A 649 -6.26 24.61 -4.71
CA LEU A 649 -6.06 25.70 -5.65
C LEU A 649 -6.90 26.90 -5.23
N ARG A 650 -8.20 26.71 -4.97
CA ARG A 650 -9.10 27.77 -4.49
C ARG A 650 -8.63 28.36 -3.15
N LEU A 651 -8.19 27.52 -2.22
CA LEU A 651 -7.65 27.95 -0.93
C LEU A 651 -6.39 28.83 -1.08
N ALA A 652 -5.48 28.48 -1.99
CA ALA A 652 -4.28 29.27 -2.27
C ALA A 652 -4.61 30.61 -2.93
N THR A 653 -5.45 30.60 -3.97
CA THR A 653 -5.83 31.81 -4.73
C THR A 653 -6.68 32.79 -3.92
N SER A 654 -7.55 32.29 -3.03
CA SER A 654 -8.33 33.15 -2.10
C SER A 654 -7.45 33.94 -1.13
N GLN A 655 -6.19 33.54 -0.96
CA GLN A 655 -5.20 34.17 -0.11
C GLN A 655 -4.19 35.02 -0.89
N GLY A 656 -4.47 35.28 -2.17
CA GLY A 656 -3.66 36.16 -3.03
C GLY A 656 -2.46 35.49 -3.73
N VAL A 657 -2.38 34.17 -3.74
CA VAL A 657 -1.34 33.46 -4.48
C VAL A 657 -1.77 33.26 -5.92
N GLU A 658 -0.93 33.66 -6.89
CA GLU A 658 -1.15 33.37 -8.30
C GLU A 658 -0.76 31.93 -8.61
N VAL A 659 -1.70 31.09 -9.06
CA VAL A 659 -1.40 29.69 -9.40
C VAL A 659 -1.71 29.47 -10.88
N HIS A 660 -0.69 28.97 -11.61
CA HIS A 660 -0.76 28.70 -13.04
C HIS A 660 -0.46 27.23 -13.31
N TYR A 661 -1.34 26.56 -14.08
CA TYR A 661 -1.02 25.30 -14.72
C TYR A 661 -0.53 25.57 -16.14
N ASP A 662 0.49 24.81 -16.57
CA ASP A 662 0.96 24.87 -17.95
C ASP A 662 -0.20 24.64 -18.94
N LYS A 663 -0.29 25.50 -19.97
CA LYS A 663 -1.36 25.45 -20.97
C LYS A 663 -1.18 24.32 -22.00
N ASN A 664 0.02 23.79 -22.12
CA ASN A 664 0.37 22.83 -23.16
C ASN A 664 0.70 21.45 -22.54
N LEU A 665 -0.32 20.69 -22.15
CA LEU A 665 -0.20 19.24 -22.19
C LEU A 665 -1.57 18.61 -21.91
N GLU A 666 -2.26 18.21 -22.96
CA GLU A 666 -2.97 16.93 -22.92
C GLU A 666 -1.93 15.90 -22.47
N LEU A 667 -2.19 15.23 -21.37
CA LEU A 667 -1.37 14.10 -20.90
C LEU A 667 -1.09 13.21 -22.11
N GLN A 668 0.16 13.06 -22.50
CA GLN A 668 0.54 12.13 -23.56
C GLN A 668 0.04 10.76 -23.12
N ARG A 669 -0.97 10.28 -23.82
CA ARG A 669 -1.60 8.96 -23.65
C ARG A 669 -0.64 7.83 -24.02
#